data_a44a2c2e380ad7c72966eb98b5a34f39
#
_entry.id   a44a2c2e380ad7c72966eb98b5a34f39
#
_cell.length_a   1.000
_cell.length_b   1.000
_cell.length_c   1.000
_cell.angle_alpha   90.00
_cell.angle_beta   90.00
_cell.angle_gamma   90.00
#
_symmetry.space_group_name_H-M   'P 1'
#
loop_
_entity.id
_entity.type
_entity.pdbx_description
1 polymer ?
#
loop_
_entity_poly.entity_id
_entity_poly.type
_entity_poly.pdbx_seq_one_letter_code
_entity_poly.pdbx_strand_id
1 'polypeptide(L)'
;MYANNLDDAFSVFASGTTEEWVKSDKYMDYPKYHDEDYTYIEGRTIGDIAAQISVQGEAYSQYISFMMDRYYDGIDLMGMSIWIHYELKDGSGSEDSPVNVMYNDSTIRFNWIVPEKATQQSGDIKIGVWVNGTAPNTKAYILKTEEKIYTIHSGLIPGSGITQPDQNWFENFVEQMDSKVSTAQGHANDAQASKTAAAGSAAASAQSATASAQALADNKAYVESQKAAFVGYNKRETDLKYSNALIGSASDTTHVTVDDAWEAPIPGLEIAGKSEQGADPSPEYPQEIVSTDVTAVTVTGANLFDDTTLMAYGNTTFVLSADRRQVTITGDKNYACAESDTPAQLIAGKNVTVSCNISNKNSEVPVEFQLYIEFPDGTKNYLHHKSSGSKTFSIPDNITKAIFKLFVNLKNANLDSENTVVYSDVMVNIGTTPLPWEPYQPPQTAVITLTKPLRGIGDYRDEITMTNRIDRCMELTFDGSEDCWGVYTSGSRTGFSAINVLPISMNNRNGICNQALVGGNEEVERIILGSNNQNLYYFYCPFYDATVADKGLSAWKAHLAAHPLKVVTYLDTPVETDLGADTIAALAELTTYKGRTTTTVTAEGPEPDVTLEYVQDTRMVIADLQAQINEIRNGGTT
;
A
#
# COMPACT_ATOMS: atom_id res chain seq x y z
N MET A 1 -10.46 31.39 26.02
CA MET A 1 -9.15 31.56 25.33
C MET A 1 -9.27 30.81 24.03
N TYR A 2 -9.19 31.44 22.88
CA TYR A 2 -9.32 30.77 21.60
C TYR A 2 -7.91 30.36 21.16
N ALA A 3 -7.70 29.08 20.85
CA ALA A 3 -6.45 28.60 20.28
C ALA A 3 -6.20 29.30 18.93
N ASN A 4 -5.01 29.84 18.73
CA ASN A 4 -4.68 30.63 17.54
C ASN A 4 -4.19 29.79 16.35
N ASN A 5 -3.96 28.49 16.57
CA ASN A 5 -3.59 27.52 15.52
C ASN A 5 -4.05 26.10 15.91
N LEU A 6 -3.88 25.16 15.00
CA LEU A 6 -4.28 23.77 15.18
C LEU A 6 -3.51 23.09 16.33
N ASP A 7 -2.21 23.40 16.48
CA ASP A 7 -1.34 22.85 17.53
C ASP A 7 -1.77 23.32 18.92
N ASP A 8 -2.19 24.60 19.05
CA ASP A 8 -2.79 25.10 20.30
C ASP A 8 -4.14 24.45 20.62
N ALA A 9 -4.94 24.12 19.59
CA ALA A 9 -6.20 23.39 19.78
C ALA A 9 -5.94 21.97 20.26
N PHE A 10 -4.96 21.25 19.69
CA PHE A 10 -4.55 19.94 20.16
C PHE A 10 -3.96 19.97 21.58
N SER A 11 -3.16 20.96 21.92
CA SER A 11 -2.60 21.10 23.27
C SER A 11 -3.66 21.35 24.33
N VAL A 12 -4.75 22.06 24.00
CA VAL A 12 -5.89 22.27 24.91
C VAL A 12 -6.73 21.00 25.09
N PHE A 13 -6.82 20.15 24.07
CA PHE A 13 -7.52 18.86 24.15
C PHE A 13 -6.65 17.75 24.77
N ALA A 14 -5.34 17.81 24.63
CA ALA A 14 -4.37 16.87 25.21
C ALA A 14 -4.16 17.06 26.73
N SER A 15 -4.74 18.09 27.36
CA SER A 15 -4.68 18.28 28.83
C SER A 15 -5.49 17.24 29.63
N GLY A 16 -5.96 16.20 29.00
CA GLY A 16 -6.58 15.00 29.58
C GLY A 16 -5.76 13.75 29.27
N THR A 17 -4.60 13.58 29.95
CA THR A 17 -3.95 12.29 30.27
C THR A 17 -3.54 11.35 29.11
N THR A 18 -3.13 11.82 27.95
CA THR A 18 -2.21 11.08 27.10
C THR A 18 -0.82 11.66 27.31
N GLU A 19 0.05 10.93 28.02
CA GLU A 19 1.45 11.27 28.16
C GLU A 19 2.08 11.38 26.77
N GLU A 20 2.39 12.59 26.35
CA GLU A 20 3.07 12.82 25.06
C GLU A 20 4.53 12.40 25.19
N TRP A 21 4.89 11.31 24.52
CA TRP A 21 6.25 10.78 24.52
C TRP A 21 7.08 11.42 23.40
N VAL A 22 8.18 12.05 23.78
CA VAL A 22 9.15 12.66 22.87
C VAL A 22 10.33 11.72 22.69
N LYS A 23 10.65 11.36 21.45
CA LYS A 23 11.82 10.55 21.10
C LYS A 23 13.12 11.34 21.30
N SER A 24 14.16 10.66 21.74
CA SER A 24 15.51 11.22 21.84
C SER A 24 16.24 11.03 20.52
N ASP A 25 16.72 12.12 19.93
CA ASP A 25 17.56 12.10 18.72
C ASP A 25 18.97 11.53 18.97
N LYS A 26 19.32 11.30 20.22
CA LYS A 26 20.64 10.82 20.62
C LYS A 26 20.81 9.31 20.50
N TYR A 27 19.71 8.56 20.47
CA TYR A 27 19.73 7.11 20.53
C TYR A 27 19.03 6.51 19.32
N MET A 28 19.42 5.27 18.95
CA MET A 28 18.77 4.52 17.87
C MET A 28 17.31 4.20 18.20
N ASP A 29 16.44 4.26 17.20
CA ASP A 29 15.05 3.85 17.28
C ASP A 29 14.86 2.50 16.56
N TYR A 30 14.33 1.52 17.30
CA TYR A 30 13.99 0.19 16.81
C TYR A 30 12.50 -0.08 17.04
N PRO A 31 11.61 0.23 16.09
CA PRO A 31 10.15 0.11 16.27
C PRO A 31 9.69 -1.29 16.73
N LYS A 32 10.46 -2.33 16.38
CA LYS A 32 10.17 -3.71 16.74
C LYS A 32 10.15 -3.98 18.26
N TYR A 33 10.85 -3.18 19.05
CA TYR A 33 11.07 -3.39 20.48
C TYR A 33 10.29 -2.39 21.36
N HIS A 34 9.20 -1.82 20.83
CA HIS A 34 8.26 -1.05 21.65
C HIS A 34 7.33 -2.04 22.37
N ASP A 35 7.52 -2.18 23.67
CA ASP A 35 6.74 -3.05 24.54
C ASP A 35 6.11 -2.22 25.67
N GLU A 36 4.98 -2.68 26.19
CA GLU A 36 4.28 -2.04 27.31
C GLU A 36 4.73 -2.57 28.68
N ASP A 37 5.44 -3.70 28.72
CA ASP A 37 5.96 -4.34 29.94
C ASP A 37 7.33 -3.75 30.32
N TYR A 38 7.32 -2.71 31.14
CA TYR A 38 8.52 -2.04 31.60
C TYR A 38 8.97 -2.52 32.98
N THR A 39 10.29 -2.78 33.11
CA THR A 39 10.97 -2.89 34.39
C THR A 39 11.21 -1.49 34.95
N TYR A 40 10.55 -1.16 36.06
CA TYR A 40 10.69 0.15 36.69
C TYR A 40 11.99 0.26 37.46
N ILE A 41 12.64 1.42 37.33
CA ILE A 41 13.80 1.82 38.14
C ILE A 41 13.29 2.88 39.11
N GLU A 42 13.08 2.50 40.35
CA GLU A 42 12.64 3.39 41.42
C GLU A 42 13.85 3.93 42.19
N GLY A 43 14.14 5.21 42.02
CA GLY A 43 15.32 5.82 42.57
C GLY A 43 16.61 5.20 42.02
N ARG A 44 17.21 4.28 42.79
CA ARG A 44 18.43 3.52 42.38
C ARG A 44 18.19 2.02 42.27
N THR A 45 17.02 1.55 42.53
CA THR A 45 16.71 0.11 42.56
C THR A 45 16.02 -0.29 41.25
N ILE A 46 16.60 -1.25 40.54
CA ILE A 46 15.99 -1.87 39.36
C ILE A 46 14.97 -2.90 39.86
N GLY A 47 13.72 -2.77 39.42
CA GLY A 47 12.62 -3.69 39.72
C GLY A 47 12.85 -5.09 39.15
N ASP A 48 11.88 -5.97 39.31
CA ASP A 48 11.98 -7.31 38.74
C ASP A 48 11.90 -7.23 37.22
N ILE A 49 12.91 -7.81 36.57
CA ILE A 49 12.95 -7.88 35.13
C ILE A 49 11.89 -8.90 34.68
N ALA A 50 10.89 -8.44 33.95
CA ALA A 50 9.84 -9.30 33.40
C ALA A 50 10.49 -10.46 32.62
N ALA A 51 9.91 -11.65 32.75
CA ALA A 51 10.49 -12.94 32.37
C ALA A 51 10.75 -13.09 30.86
N GLN A 52 11.70 -12.34 30.34
CA GLN A 52 12.27 -12.64 29.04
C GLN A 52 13.42 -13.64 29.24
N ILE A 53 13.39 -14.71 28.49
CA ILE A 53 14.37 -15.79 28.62
C ILE A 53 15.47 -15.55 27.60
N SER A 54 16.67 -15.15 28.08
CA SER A 54 17.87 -15.17 27.25
C SER A 54 18.59 -16.51 27.41
N VAL A 55 19.02 -17.06 26.28
CA VAL A 55 19.70 -18.34 26.22
C VAL A 55 21.15 -18.12 25.79
N GLN A 56 22.06 -18.92 26.33
CA GLN A 56 23.48 -18.82 26.00
C GLN A 56 23.73 -18.92 24.49
N GLY A 57 24.50 -17.98 23.95
CA GLY A 57 24.86 -17.90 22.53
C GLY A 57 23.84 -17.16 21.65
N GLU A 58 22.80 -16.60 22.22
CA GLU A 58 21.89 -15.71 21.50
C GLU A 58 22.53 -14.32 21.32
N ALA A 59 22.15 -13.65 20.23
CA ALA A 59 22.57 -12.29 19.93
C ALA A 59 21.38 -11.47 19.45
N TYR A 60 21.10 -10.37 20.13
CA TYR A 60 20.08 -9.39 19.74
C TYR A 60 18.66 -9.95 19.54
N SER A 61 18.37 -11.12 20.11
CA SER A 61 17.08 -11.80 20.03
C SER A 61 16.12 -11.39 21.14
N GLN A 62 16.68 -10.90 22.24
CA GLN A 62 15.94 -10.49 23.44
C GLN A 62 16.22 -9.02 23.78
N TYR A 63 15.27 -8.39 24.43
CA TYR A 63 15.39 -7.03 24.91
C TYR A 63 14.74 -6.88 26.28
N ILE A 64 15.20 -5.92 27.03
CA ILE A 64 14.63 -5.55 28.33
C ILE A 64 14.16 -4.11 28.24
N SER A 65 12.90 -3.88 28.59
CA SER A 65 12.30 -2.56 28.61
C SER A 65 12.41 -1.94 30.00
N PHE A 66 12.94 -0.75 30.07
CA PHE A 66 13.10 0.00 31.33
C PHE A 66 12.28 1.28 31.31
N MET A 67 11.81 1.66 32.51
CA MET A 67 11.18 2.94 32.77
C MET A 67 11.71 3.51 34.09
N MET A 68 12.04 4.79 34.13
CA MET A 68 12.55 5.49 35.32
C MET A 68 11.97 6.90 35.38
N ASP A 69 12.04 7.50 36.58
CA ASP A 69 11.67 8.90 36.74
C ASP A 69 12.60 9.81 35.96
N ARG A 70 12.04 10.83 35.32
CA ARG A 70 12.81 11.86 34.62
C ARG A 70 13.59 12.77 35.59
N TYR A 71 13.07 12.94 36.79
CA TYR A 71 13.69 13.78 37.78
C TYR A 71 14.23 12.95 38.94
N TYR A 72 15.51 13.13 39.28
CA TYR A 72 16.14 12.53 40.45
C TYR A 72 16.77 13.62 41.29
N ASP A 73 16.38 13.72 42.56
CA ASP A 73 16.79 14.79 43.50
C ASP A 73 16.66 16.20 42.89
N GLY A 74 15.60 16.43 42.10
CA GLY A 74 15.31 17.71 41.45
C GLY A 74 16.17 18.00 40.21
N ILE A 75 16.96 17.04 39.76
CA ILE A 75 17.75 17.15 38.51
C ILE A 75 17.00 16.48 37.37
N ASP A 76 16.80 17.20 36.27
CA ASP A 76 16.21 16.66 35.04
C ASP A 76 17.25 15.79 34.31
N LEU A 77 16.94 14.53 34.13
CA LEU A 77 17.77 13.55 33.44
C LEU A 77 17.61 13.57 31.92
N MET A 78 16.63 14.33 31.39
CA MET A 78 16.43 14.47 29.96
C MET A 78 17.68 15.02 29.27
N GLY A 79 18.08 14.38 28.18
CA GLY A 79 19.26 14.75 27.40
C GLY A 79 20.61 14.29 28.01
N MET A 80 20.63 13.72 29.21
CA MET A 80 21.81 13.05 29.74
C MET A 80 22.08 11.74 28.97
N SER A 81 23.30 11.20 29.15
CA SER A 81 23.68 9.92 28.54
C SER A 81 23.26 8.78 29.45
N ILE A 82 22.49 7.86 28.92
CA ILE A 82 22.09 6.62 29.60
C ILE A 82 22.94 5.49 29.06
N TRP A 83 23.46 4.66 29.96
CA TRP A 83 24.27 3.47 29.67
C TRP A 83 23.73 2.29 30.46
N ILE A 84 23.75 1.11 29.85
CA ILE A 84 23.50 -0.16 30.54
C ILE A 84 24.86 -0.85 30.74
N HIS A 85 25.24 -0.98 31.99
CA HIS A 85 26.42 -1.73 32.38
C HIS A 85 26.02 -3.15 32.75
N TYR A 86 26.74 -4.15 32.24
CA TYR A 86 26.56 -5.53 32.67
C TYR A 86 27.89 -6.21 32.95
N GLU A 87 27.88 -7.12 33.91
CA GLU A 87 29.01 -7.90 34.33
C GLU A 87 28.67 -9.39 34.32
N LEU A 88 29.47 -10.18 33.61
CA LEU A 88 29.32 -11.63 33.53
C LEU A 88 29.82 -12.31 34.80
N LYS A 89 29.51 -13.59 35.00
CA LYS A 89 29.91 -14.38 36.16
C LYS A 89 31.43 -14.46 36.37
N ASP A 90 32.21 -14.36 35.31
CA ASP A 90 33.70 -14.34 35.37
C ASP A 90 34.30 -12.97 35.70
N GLY A 91 33.47 -11.96 35.94
CA GLY A 91 33.89 -10.58 36.22
C GLY A 91 34.18 -9.75 34.95
N SER A 92 34.07 -10.34 33.77
CA SER A 92 34.14 -9.54 32.54
C SER A 92 32.82 -8.80 32.33
N GLY A 93 32.88 -7.61 31.76
CA GLY A 93 31.69 -6.79 31.56
C GLY A 93 31.80 -5.88 30.35
N SER A 94 30.75 -5.15 30.10
CA SER A 94 30.68 -4.12 29.05
C SER A 94 29.62 -3.08 29.37
N GLU A 95 29.63 -2.03 28.58
CA GLU A 95 28.62 -0.98 28.60
C GLU A 95 27.94 -0.89 27.22
N ASP A 96 26.63 -0.79 27.21
CA ASP A 96 25.83 -0.63 25.99
C ASP A 96 25.03 0.66 26.04
N SER A 97 24.77 1.20 24.85
CA SER A 97 23.82 2.30 24.67
C SER A 97 22.42 1.74 24.58
N PRO A 98 21.43 2.29 25.28
CA PRO A 98 20.03 1.92 25.09
C PRO A 98 19.54 2.36 23.72
N VAL A 99 18.39 1.79 23.32
CA VAL A 99 17.63 2.16 22.13
C VAL A 99 16.22 2.59 22.51
N ASN A 100 15.47 3.18 21.58
CA ASN A 100 14.09 3.62 21.79
C ASN A 100 13.91 4.54 23.01
N VAL A 101 14.86 5.42 23.25
CA VAL A 101 14.81 6.32 24.41
C VAL A 101 13.74 7.39 24.16
N MET A 102 12.75 7.46 25.03
CA MET A 102 11.65 8.41 24.97
C MET A 102 11.44 9.07 26.32
N TYR A 103 11.00 10.30 26.28
CA TYR A 103 10.74 11.14 27.44
C TYR A 103 9.29 11.62 27.42
N ASN A 104 8.68 11.69 28.61
CA ASN A 104 7.49 12.50 28.84
C ASN A 104 7.78 13.52 29.96
N ASP A 105 6.75 14.13 30.51
CA ASP A 105 6.91 15.15 31.56
C ASP A 105 7.49 14.61 32.87
N SER A 106 7.32 13.32 33.18
CA SER A 106 7.67 12.72 34.46
C SER A 106 8.63 11.53 34.36
N THR A 107 8.69 10.86 33.22
CA THR A 107 9.39 9.57 33.07
C THR A 107 10.27 9.49 31.84
N ILE A 108 11.21 8.55 31.88
CA ILE A 108 12.08 8.14 30.78
C ILE A 108 11.85 6.65 30.55
N ARG A 109 11.66 6.23 29.32
CA ARG A 109 11.62 4.83 28.94
C ARG A 109 12.63 4.51 27.84
N PHE A 110 13.19 3.31 27.88
CA PHE A 110 14.18 2.84 26.92
C PHE A 110 14.27 1.33 26.90
N ASN A 111 14.87 0.78 25.84
CA ASN A 111 15.12 -0.65 25.72
C ASN A 111 16.62 -0.95 25.72
N TRP A 112 16.99 -2.07 26.29
CA TRP A 112 18.28 -2.69 26.11
C TRP A 112 18.14 -3.96 25.28
N ILE A 113 18.79 -4.01 24.13
CA ILE A 113 18.85 -5.20 23.28
C ILE A 113 20.02 -6.02 23.80
N VAL A 114 19.76 -7.24 24.29
CA VAL A 114 20.77 -8.10 24.90
C VAL A 114 21.82 -8.52 23.85
N PRO A 115 23.08 -8.09 23.95
CA PRO A 115 24.11 -8.37 22.95
C PRO A 115 24.67 -9.79 23.12
N GLU A 116 25.28 -10.32 22.06
CA GLU A 116 25.97 -11.62 22.06
C GLU A 116 26.96 -11.74 23.23
N LYS A 117 27.69 -10.65 23.56
CA LYS A 117 28.68 -10.63 24.64
C LYS A 117 28.03 -10.91 26.00
N ALA A 118 26.82 -10.43 26.24
CA ALA A 118 26.09 -10.68 27.48
C ALA A 118 25.62 -12.13 27.63
N THR A 119 25.44 -12.85 26.54
CA THR A 119 24.95 -14.24 26.51
C THR A 119 26.07 -15.27 26.29
N GLN A 120 27.33 -14.88 26.26
CA GLN A 120 28.45 -15.80 26.02
C GLN A 120 28.54 -16.95 27.04
N GLN A 121 28.11 -16.69 28.27
CA GLN A 121 28.10 -17.67 29.35
C GLN A 121 26.69 -17.79 29.94
N SER A 122 26.32 -19.01 30.31
CA SER A 122 25.11 -19.23 31.09
C SER A 122 25.32 -18.95 32.55
N GLY A 123 24.29 -18.49 33.23
CA GLY A 123 24.28 -18.15 34.65
C GLY A 123 23.86 -16.70 34.86
N ASP A 124 24.06 -16.26 36.09
CA ASP A 124 23.65 -14.93 36.51
C ASP A 124 24.62 -13.87 36.00
N ILE A 125 24.10 -12.83 35.41
CA ILE A 125 24.83 -11.60 35.09
C ILE A 125 24.26 -10.45 35.94
N LYS A 126 25.08 -9.49 36.23
CA LYS A 126 24.65 -8.28 36.93
C LYS A 126 24.41 -7.18 35.91
N ILE A 127 23.32 -6.45 36.10
CA ILE A 127 22.94 -5.34 35.25
C ILE A 127 22.79 -4.08 36.12
N GLY A 128 23.32 -2.96 35.63
CA GLY A 128 23.15 -1.65 36.24
C GLY A 128 22.86 -0.59 35.17
N VAL A 129 22.10 0.42 35.51
CA VAL A 129 21.84 1.57 34.63
C VAL A 129 22.56 2.78 35.14
N TRP A 130 23.30 3.43 34.27
CA TRP A 130 24.04 4.64 34.60
C TRP A 130 23.52 5.79 33.75
N VAL A 131 23.33 6.93 34.41
CA VAL A 131 22.97 8.19 33.74
C VAL A 131 24.08 9.20 34.04
N ASN A 132 24.70 9.74 33.00
CA ASN A 132 25.75 10.72 33.14
C ASN A 132 25.50 11.96 32.27
N GLY A 133 25.88 13.10 32.78
CA GLY A 133 25.70 14.38 32.12
C GLY A 133 26.32 15.53 32.91
N THR A 134 25.79 16.71 32.71
CA THR A 134 26.20 17.92 33.44
C THR A 134 25.01 18.44 34.23
N ALA A 135 25.14 18.54 35.52
CA ALA A 135 24.11 19.13 36.37
C ALA A 135 23.98 20.66 36.12
N PRO A 136 22.88 21.29 36.52
CA PRO A 136 22.64 22.73 36.32
C PRO A 136 23.74 23.64 36.91
N ASN A 137 24.49 23.14 37.88
CA ASN A 137 25.65 23.84 38.49
C ASN A 137 26.98 23.63 37.75
N THR A 138 26.93 23.13 36.50
CA THR A 138 28.10 22.83 35.63
C THR A 138 29.05 21.73 36.13
N LYS A 139 28.66 20.97 37.15
CA LYS A 139 29.45 19.81 37.63
C LYS A 139 29.04 18.54 36.87
N ALA A 140 30.01 17.64 36.69
CA ALA A 140 29.73 16.31 36.19
C ALA A 140 28.72 15.59 37.12
N TYR A 141 27.66 15.08 36.53
CA TYR A 141 26.59 14.34 37.20
C TYR A 141 26.66 12.89 36.79
N ILE A 142 26.68 11.98 37.74
CA ILE A 142 26.65 10.54 37.49
C ILE A 142 25.65 9.91 38.49
N LEU A 143 24.58 9.36 37.97
CA LEU A 143 23.62 8.53 38.71
C LEU A 143 23.88 7.07 38.34
N LYS A 144 23.97 6.18 39.32
CA LYS A 144 24.10 4.74 39.12
C LYS A 144 23.02 4.02 39.93
N THR A 145 22.42 3.01 39.34
CA THR A 145 21.53 2.09 40.06
C THR A 145 22.36 1.07 40.88
N GLU A 146 21.68 0.37 41.78
CA GLU A 146 22.19 -0.87 42.34
C GLU A 146 22.20 -1.95 41.26
N GLU A 147 22.99 -3.01 41.49
CA GLU A 147 23.09 -4.15 40.57
C GLU A 147 21.82 -5.00 40.66
N LYS A 148 21.26 -5.37 39.49
CA LYS A 148 20.19 -6.34 39.38
C LYS A 148 20.70 -7.60 38.70
N ILE A 149 20.34 -8.75 39.25
CA ILE A 149 20.68 -10.06 38.66
C ILE A 149 19.68 -10.37 37.53
N TYR A 150 20.25 -10.79 36.40
CA TYR A 150 19.51 -11.33 35.25
C TYR A 150 20.14 -12.66 34.86
N THR A 151 19.34 -13.70 34.69
CA THR A 151 19.83 -15.07 34.45
C THR A 151 19.81 -15.41 32.95
N ILE A 152 20.98 -15.80 32.43
CA ILE A 152 21.14 -16.37 31.09
C ILE A 152 21.02 -17.90 31.21
N HIS A 153 20.02 -18.47 30.55
CA HIS A 153 19.79 -19.91 30.57
C HIS A 153 20.81 -20.66 29.70
N SER A 154 21.16 -21.89 30.08
CA SER A 154 22.04 -22.73 29.27
C SER A 154 21.37 -23.12 27.96
N GLY A 155 22.06 -22.92 26.85
CA GLY A 155 21.66 -23.34 25.51
C GLY A 155 22.40 -24.58 25.03
N LEU A 156 21.91 -25.22 23.99
CA LEU A 156 22.68 -26.23 23.28
C LEU A 156 23.77 -25.53 22.47
N ILE A 157 25.04 -25.81 22.79
CA ILE A 157 26.17 -25.29 22.02
C ILE A 157 26.28 -26.11 20.72
N PRO A 158 26.11 -25.51 19.54
CA PRO A 158 26.32 -26.21 18.28
C PRO A 158 27.75 -26.75 18.22
N GLY A 159 27.90 -28.04 18.03
CA GLY A 159 29.21 -28.67 17.82
C GLY A 159 29.80 -29.50 18.96
N SER A 160 29.20 -29.52 20.16
CA SER A 160 29.63 -30.46 21.20
C SER A 160 29.10 -31.89 20.91
N GLY A 161 29.94 -32.72 20.36
CA GLY A 161 29.62 -34.14 20.08
C GLY A 161 29.65 -34.56 18.63
N ILE A 162 30.04 -33.69 17.69
CA ILE A 162 30.22 -34.07 16.29
C ILE A 162 31.62 -34.62 16.10
N THR A 163 31.71 -35.91 15.77
CA THR A 163 32.95 -36.56 15.29
C THR A 163 33.39 -35.83 14.00
N GLN A 164 34.71 -35.67 13.86
CA GLN A 164 35.30 -34.97 12.71
C GLN A 164 34.66 -35.47 11.39
N PRO A 165 34.18 -34.58 10.52
CA PRO A 165 33.59 -34.95 9.23
C PRO A 165 34.61 -35.66 8.35
N ASP A 166 34.16 -36.59 7.52
CA ASP A 166 35.01 -37.22 6.51
C ASP A 166 35.43 -36.22 5.42
N GLN A 167 36.43 -36.59 4.62
CA GLN A 167 36.99 -35.73 3.59
C GLN A 167 35.93 -35.30 2.55
N ASN A 168 34.95 -36.15 2.27
CA ASN A 168 33.86 -35.85 1.36
C ASN A 168 32.92 -34.77 1.89
N TRP A 169 32.71 -34.70 3.21
CA TRP A 169 31.94 -33.61 3.83
C TRP A 169 32.67 -32.27 3.69
N PHE A 170 34.00 -32.27 3.89
CA PHE A 170 34.79 -31.05 3.78
C PHE A 170 34.84 -30.53 2.35
N GLU A 171 34.99 -31.41 1.35
CA GLU A 171 34.97 -31.03 -0.06
C GLU A 171 33.59 -30.45 -0.46
N ASN A 172 32.50 -31.10 -0.08
CA ASN A 172 31.14 -30.58 -0.31
C ASN A 172 30.88 -29.25 0.44
N PHE A 173 31.45 -29.07 1.63
CA PHE A 173 31.35 -27.83 2.38
C PHE A 173 32.09 -26.69 1.65
N VAL A 174 33.30 -26.94 1.14
CA VAL A 174 34.08 -25.95 0.39
C VAL A 174 33.32 -25.56 -0.89
N GLU A 175 32.80 -26.52 -1.64
CA GLU A 175 32.02 -26.26 -2.85
C GLU A 175 30.74 -25.43 -2.57
N GLN A 176 30.04 -25.74 -1.47
CA GLN A 176 28.89 -24.93 -1.03
C GLN A 176 29.31 -23.53 -0.58
N MET A 177 30.46 -23.38 0.07
CA MET A 177 30.99 -22.07 0.45
C MET A 177 31.37 -21.23 -0.75
N ASP A 178 32.04 -21.79 -1.74
CA ASP A 178 32.39 -21.11 -2.99
C ASP A 178 31.14 -20.66 -3.76
N SER A 179 30.12 -21.51 -3.82
CA SER A 179 28.82 -21.16 -4.40
C SER A 179 28.15 -19.98 -3.65
N LYS A 180 28.20 -20.01 -2.31
CA LYS A 180 27.64 -18.93 -1.48
C LYS A 180 28.44 -17.63 -1.63
N VAL A 181 29.76 -17.72 -1.73
CA VAL A 181 30.63 -16.54 -1.98
C VAL A 181 30.32 -15.93 -3.33
N SER A 182 30.17 -16.74 -4.38
CA SER A 182 29.77 -16.28 -5.72
C SER A 182 28.40 -15.60 -5.72
N THR A 183 27.44 -16.21 -5.00
CA THR A 183 26.08 -15.64 -4.84
C THR A 183 26.14 -14.30 -4.07
N ALA A 184 26.92 -14.24 -3.00
CA ALA A 184 27.12 -13.01 -2.23
C ALA A 184 27.77 -11.89 -3.05
N GLN A 185 28.73 -12.25 -3.92
CA GLN A 185 29.33 -11.30 -4.87
C GLN A 185 28.30 -10.77 -5.88
N GLY A 186 27.40 -11.63 -6.38
CA GLY A 186 26.25 -11.23 -7.20
C GLY A 186 25.37 -10.23 -6.48
N HIS A 187 24.95 -10.55 -5.26
CA HIS A 187 24.15 -9.63 -4.45
C HIS A 187 24.85 -8.31 -4.13
N ALA A 188 26.16 -8.32 -3.91
CA ALA A 188 26.93 -7.09 -3.73
C ALA A 188 26.92 -6.20 -4.98
N ASN A 189 27.03 -6.81 -6.16
CA ASN A 189 26.94 -6.09 -7.44
C ASN A 189 25.53 -5.53 -7.66
N ASP A 190 24.49 -6.31 -7.38
CA ASP A 190 23.09 -5.87 -7.46
C ASP A 190 22.78 -4.75 -6.48
N ALA A 191 23.32 -4.84 -5.25
CA ALA A 191 23.20 -3.78 -4.26
C ALA A 191 23.91 -2.49 -4.72
N GLN A 192 25.07 -2.60 -5.37
CA GLN A 192 25.76 -1.45 -5.96
C GLN A 192 24.98 -0.83 -7.12
N ALA A 193 24.40 -1.65 -7.99
CA ALA A 193 23.52 -1.18 -9.06
C ALA A 193 22.28 -0.47 -8.51
N SER A 194 21.64 -1.08 -7.48
CA SER A 194 20.49 -0.50 -6.79
C SER A 194 20.84 0.82 -6.10
N LYS A 195 22.02 0.90 -5.47
CA LYS A 195 22.52 2.15 -4.88
C LYS A 195 22.71 3.26 -5.93
N THR A 196 23.20 2.91 -7.11
CA THR A 196 23.38 3.87 -8.20
C THR A 196 22.03 4.34 -8.75
N ALA A 197 21.07 3.41 -8.90
CA ALA A 197 19.70 3.75 -9.32
C ALA A 197 18.99 4.61 -8.25
N ALA A 198 19.17 4.28 -6.97
CA ALA A 198 18.62 5.08 -5.88
C ALA A 198 19.21 6.51 -5.83
N ALA A 199 20.52 6.65 -6.09
CA ALA A 199 21.15 7.97 -6.19
C ALA A 199 20.59 8.80 -7.38
N GLY A 200 20.32 8.14 -8.52
CA GLY A 200 19.65 8.75 -9.67
C GLY A 200 18.23 9.21 -9.34
N SER A 201 17.46 8.33 -8.67
CA SER A 201 16.10 8.64 -8.22
C SER A 201 16.08 9.78 -7.18
N ALA A 202 17.05 9.79 -6.27
CA ALA A 202 17.17 10.88 -5.28
C ALA A 202 17.48 12.22 -5.95
N ALA A 203 18.34 12.22 -6.99
CA ALA A 203 18.63 13.43 -7.77
C ALA A 203 17.40 13.93 -8.53
N ALA A 204 16.64 13.01 -9.17
CA ALA A 204 15.38 13.34 -9.85
C ALA A 204 14.33 13.86 -8.86
N SER A 205 14.21 13.24 -7.68
CA SER A 205 13.33 13.71 -6.61
C SER A 205 13.70 15.11 -6.12
N ALA A 206 15.00 15.40 -5.97
CA ALA A 206 15.46 16.72 -5.59
C ALA A 206 15.14 17.79 -6.65
N GLN A 207 15.25 17.44 -7.94
CA GLN A 207 14.82 18.31 -9.03
C GLN A 207 13.31 18.55 -9.02
N SER A 208 12.52 17.48 -8.83
CA SER A 208 11.06 17.57 -8.72
C SER A 208 10.64 18.40 -7.50
N ALA A 209 11.33 18.23 -6.36
CA ALA A 209 11.08 19.05 -5.17
C ALA A 209 11.37 20.53 -5.43
N THR A 210 12.45 20.84 -6.16
CA THR A 210 12.79 22.23 -6.54
C THR A 210 11.74 22.80 -7.47
N ALA A 211 11.29 22.04 -8.49
CA ALA A 211 10.24 22.45 -9.40
C ALA A 211 8.90 22.67 -8.67
N SER A 212 8.57 21.76 -7.73
CA SER A 212 7.37 21.89 -6.89
C SER A 212 7.44 23.11 -5.96
N ALA A 213 8.62 23.39 -5.39
CA ALA A 213 8.82 24.58 -4.56
C ALA A 213 8.67 25.87 -5.40
N GLN A 214 9.17 25.87 -6.64
CA GLN A 214 8.97 27.00 -7.56
C GLN A 214 7.49 27.17 -7.95
N ALA A 215 6.81 26.07 -8.32
CA ALA A 215 5.38 26.10 -8.62
C ALA A 215 4.54 26.55 -7.42
N LEU A 216 4.93 26.15 -6.20
CA LEU A 216 4.29 26.65 -4.99
C LEU A 216 4.53 28.15 -4.77
N ALA A 217 5.74 28.64 -5.05
CA ALA A 217 6.06 30.07 -4.97
C ALA A 217 5.26 30.89 -6.01
N ASP A 218 5.16 30.37 -7.23
CA ASP A 218 4.40 30.99 -8.32
C ASP A 218 2.89 30.99 -8.01
N ASN A 219 2.36 29.87 -7.48
CA ASN A 219 0.98 29.77 -6.99
C ASN A 219 0.71 30.74 -5.82
N LYS A 220 1.65 30.83 -4.88
CA LYS A 220 1.56 31.84 -3.80
C LYS A 220 1.51 33.25 -4.35
N ALA A 221 2.38 33.60 -5.30
CA ALA A 221 2.40 34.89 -5.95
C ALA A 221 1.09 35.14 -6.72
N TYR A 222 0.59 34.14 -7.43
CA TYR A 222 -0.71 34.23 -8.11
C TYR A 222 -1.86 34.41 -7.11
N VAL A 223 -1.92 33.63 -6.04
CA VAL A 223 -2.93 33.77 -4.98
C VAL A 223 -2.87 35.14 -4.32
N GLU A 224 -1.68 35.65 -4.02
CA GLU A 224 -1.53 37.00 -3.47
C GLU A 224 -1.97 38.09 -4.48
N SER A 225 -1.71 37.90 -5.78
CA SER A 225 -2.20 38.78 -6.82
C SER A 225 -3.74 38.75 -6.94
N GLN A 226 -4.34 37.56 -6.75
CA GLN A 226 -5.81 37.40 -6.76
C GLN A 226 -6.45 37.92 -5.46
N LYS A 227 -5.77 37.81 -4.30
CA LYS A 227 -6.25 38.43 -3.04
C LYS A 227 -6.45 39.95 -3.17
N ALA A 228 -5.58 40.64 -3.93
CA ALA A 228 -5.73 42.05 -4.18
C ALA A 228 -6.95 42.38 -5.06
N ALA A 229 -7.43 41.42 -5.86
CA ALA A 229 -8.62 41.53 -6.71
C ALA A 229 -9.93 41.09 -6.00
N PHE A 230 -9.83 40.32 -4.91
CA PHE A 230 -10.99 39.80 -4.17
C PHE A 230 -11.29 40.65 -2.92
N VAL A 231 -11.88 41.78 -3.13
CA VAL A 231 -12.50 42.57 -2.04
C VAL A 231 -13.89 41.95 -1.80
N GLY A 232 -14.04 41.04 -0.83
CA GLY A 232 -15.38 40.61 -0.45
C GLY A 232 -15.59 39.30 0.28
N TYR A 233 -14.55 38.49 0.55
CA TYR A 233 -14.75 37.30 1.39
C TYR A 233 -14.73 37.67 2.88
N ASN A 234 -15.82 37.34 3.59
CA ASN A 234 -15.83 37.55 5.03
C ASN A 234 -14.94 36.52 5.74
N LYS A 235 -14.41 36.89 6.93
CA LYS A 235 -13.51 36.05 7.73
C LYS A 235 -14.07 34.66 8.02
N ARG A 236 -15.40 34.53 8.11
CA ARG A 236 -16.10 33.26 8.41
C ARG A 236 -16.02 32.27 7.23
N GLU A 237 -16.10 32.73 5.99
CA GLU A 237 -15.94 31.89 4.79
C GLU A 237 -14.50 31.46 4.60
N THR A 238 -13.55 32.34 4.93
CA THR A 238 -12.12 32.04 4.92
C THR A 238 -11.79 31.00 6.00
N ASP A 239 -12.31 31.16 7.22
CA ASP A 239 -12.08 30.20 8.32
C ASP A 239 -12.70 28.83 8.03
N LEU A 240 -13.85 28.77 7.32
CA LEU A 240 -14.47 27.52 6.86
C LEU A 240 -13.61 26.82 5.79
N LYS A 241 -13.00 27.57 4.90
CA LYS A 241 -12.15 27.01 3.83
C LYS A 241 -10.83 26.45 4.35
N TYR A 242 -10.30 26.99 5.44
CA TYR A 242 -9.07 26.52 6.10
C TYR A 242 -9.30 25.45 7.19
N SER A 243 -10.55 25.06 7.47
CA SER A 243 -10.87 24.02 8.43
C SER A 243 -10.82 22.60 7.84
N ASN A 244 -10.72 22.47 6.51
CA ASN A 244 -10.68 21.18 5.84
C ASN A 244 -9.24 20.84 5.45
N ALA A 245 -8.84 19.59 5.69
CA ALA A 245 -7.59 19.05 5.19
C ALA A 245 -7.84 18.29 3.88
N LEU A 246 -7.02 18.57 2.87
CA LEU A 246 -6.97 17.77 1.64
C LEU A 246 -5.98 16.64 1.85
N ILE A 247 -6.45 15.42 1.71
CA ILE A 247 -5.65 14.20 1.85
C ILE A 247 -5.50 13.57 0.46
N GLY A 248 -4.26 13.27 0.08
CA GLY A 248 -3.94 12.60 -1.19
C GLY A 248 -3.39 11.19 -0.95
N SER A 249 -3.72 10.28 -1.85
CA SER A 249 -3.16 8.93 -1.90
C SER A 249 -3.01 8.51 -3.35
N ALA A 250 -1.94 7.81 -3.70
CA ALA A 250 -1.65 7.37 -5.05
C ALA A 250 -1.27 5.88 -5.08
N SER A 251 -1.55 5.23 -6.21
CA SER A 251 -1.19 3.84 -6.46
C SER A 251 -0.78 3.67 -7.94
N ASP A 252 0.08 2.71 -8.20
CA ASP A 252 0.42 2.24 -9.54
C ASP A 252 -0.44 1.04 -9.99
N THR A 253 -1.52 0.79 -9.29
CA THR A 253 -2.48 -0.29 -9.54
C THR A 253 -3.90 0.27 -9.71
N THR A 254 -4.84 -0.61 -10.06
CA THR A 254 -6.27 -0.27 -10.25
C THR A 254 -7.00 0.13 -8.97
N HIS A 255 -6.36 0.12 -7.82
CA HIS A 255 -7.00 0.45 -6.55
C HIS A 255 -6.12 1.29 -5.63
N VAL A 256 -6.77 2.19 -4.90
CA VAL A 256 -6.17 3.00 -3.83
C VAL A 256 -6.90 2.67 -2.54
N THR A 257 -6.15 2.36 -1.49
CA THR A 257 -6.69 2.14 -0.15
C THR A 257 -6.25 3.26 0.77
N VAL A 258 -7.21 3.81 1.52
CA VAL A 258 -6.98 4.80 2.56
C VAL A 258 -7.41 4.19 3.89
N ASP A 259 -6.48 4.09 4.82
CA ASP A 259 -6.75 3.65 6.19
C ASP A 259 -7.20 4.83 7.05
N ASP A 260 -8.04 4.54 8.04
CA ASP A 260 -8.57 5.53 9.00
C ASP A 260 -9.22 6.75 8.32
N ALA A 261 -9.84 6.53 7.16
CA ALA A 261 -10.56 7.57 6.46
C ALA A 261 -11.80 8.03 7.26
N TRP A 262 -12.25 9.24 6.98
CA TRP A 262 -13.52 9.76 7.43
C TRP A 262 -14.45 9.88 6.23
N GLU A 263 -15.76 9.86 6.48
CA GLU A 263 -16.74 10.11 5.43
C GLU A 263 -16.54 11.54 4.87
N ALA A 264 -16.12 11.60 3.62
CA ALA A 264 -15.77 12.86 2.97
C ALA A 264 -15.90 12.76 1.44
N PRO A 265 -16.24 13.87 0.75
CA PRO A 265 -16.20 13.91 -0.70
C PRO A 265 -14.81 13.58 -1.25
N ILE A 266 -14.78 13.05 -2.46
CA ILE A 266 -13.57 12.81 -3.25
C ILE A 266 -13.47 13.90 -4.33
N PRO A 267 -12.80 15.04 -4.08
CA PRO A 267 -12.71 16.13 -5.06
C PRO A 267 -11.66 15.89 -6.13
N GLY A 268 -10.71 14.99 -5.90
CA GLY A 268 -9.62 14.67 -6.80
C GLY A 268 -9.50 13.17 -7.01
N LEU A 269 -9.77 12.73 -8.24
CA LEU A 269 -9.48 11.40 -8.73
C LEU A 269 -8.80 11.58 -10.08
N GLU A 270 -7.62 10.97 -10.23
CA GLU A 270 -6.90 10.93 -11.49
C GLU A 270 -6.68 9.48 -11.86
N ILE A 271 -7.03 9.11 -13.08
CA ILE A 271 -6.86 7.76 -13.62
C ILE A 271 -6.05 7.88 -14.89
N ALA A 272 -4.80 7.42 -14.85
CA ALA A 272 -3.87 7.47 -15.97
C ALA A 272 -3.82 6.14 -16.71
N GLY A 273 -4.02 6.18 -18.02
CA GLY A 273 -4.04 5.01 -18.86
C GLY A 273 -2.66 4.51 -19.28
N LYS A 274 -2.64 3.30 -19.83
CA LYS A 274 -1.48 2.63 -20.41
C LYS A 274 -1.83 2.03 -21.75
N SER A 275 -0.83 1.87 -22.60
CA SER A 275 -0.96 1.11 -23.86
C SER A 275 0.07 0.02 -23.90
N GLU A 276 -0.34 -1.18 -24.31
CA GLU A 276 0.50 -2.35 -24.45
C GLU A 276 0.26 -3.01 -25.79
N GLN A 277 1.25 -3.75 -26.26
CA GLN A 277 1.17 -4.57 -27.47
C GLN A 277 1.92 -5.88 -27.27
N GLY A 278 1.64 -6.87 -28.10
CA GLY A 278 2.40 -8.12 -28.15
C GLY A 278 3.87 -7.90 -28.55
N ALA A 279 4.71 -8.89 -28.23
CA ALA A 279 6.12 -8.85 -28.60
C ALA A 279 6.32 -9.01 -30.12
N ASP A 280 7.44 -8.43 -30.63
CA ASP A 280 7.92 -8.60 -32.00
C ASP A 280 6.88 -8.29 -33.11
N PRO A 281 6.29 -7.07 -33.10
CA PRO A 281 5.35 -6.68 -34.14
C PRO A 281 6.05 -6.62 -35.50
N SER A 282 5.42 -7.17 -36.53
CA SER A 282 5.88 -7.09 -37.93
C SER A 282 4.67 -7.00 -38.87
N PRO A 283 4.86 -6.60 -40.14
CA PRO A 283 3.78 -6.62 -41.12
C PRO A 283 3.16 -8.00 -41.35
N GLU A 284 3.96 -9.06 -41.19
CA GLU A 284 3.50 -10.45 -41.32
C GLU A 284 2.71 -10.91 -40.11
N TYR A 285 3.04 -10.36 -38.91
CA TYR A 285 2.42 -10.66 -37.63
C TYR A 285 2.08 -9.36 -36.89
N PRO A 286 1.08 -8.60 -37.36
CA PRO A 286 0.66 -7.39 -36.67
C PRO A 286 0.17 -7.70 -35.26
N GLN A 287 0.62 -6.90 -34.30
CA GLN A 287 0.20 -7.01 -32.91
C GLN A 287 -0.94 -6.03 -32.62
N GLU A 288 -1.88 -6.44 -31.82
CA GLU A 288 -2.92 -5.51 -31.35
C GLU A 288 -2.31 -4.55 -30.33
N ILE A 289 -2.62 -3.26 -30.45
CA ILE A 289 -2.33 -2.26 -29.44
C ILE A 289 -3.58 -2.13 -28.56
N VAL A 290 -3.46 -2.56 -27.30
CA VAL A 290 -4.52 -2.47 -26.33
C VAL A 290 -4.25 -1.29 -25.40
N SER A 291 -5.24 -0.45 -25.18
CA SER A 291 -5.18 0.70 -24.27
C SER A 291 -6.22 0.55 -23.16
N THR A 292 -6.00 1.23 -22.05
CA THR A 292 -6.87 1.17 -20.88
C THR A 292 -8.25 1.75 -21.18
N ASP A 293 -9.29 0.94 -21.11
CA ASP A 293 -10.69 1.40 -21.25
C ASP A 293 -11.40 1.35 -19.89
N VAL A 294 -11.49 2.50 -19.24
CA VAL A 294 -12.06 2.63 -17.90
C VAL A 294 -13.59 2.60 -18.00
N THR A 295 -14.22 1.68 -17.26
CA THR A 295 -15.66 1.47 -17.28
C THR A 295 -16.37 1.86 -15.99
N ALA A 296 -15.68 1.81 -14.84
CA ALA A 296 -16.28 2.20 -13.56
C ALA A 296 -15.22 2.56 -12.50
N VAL A 297 -15.65 3.35 -11.53
CA VAL A 297 -14.97 3.55 -10.26
C VAL A 297 -15.89 3.08 -9.15
N THR A 298 -15.39 2.18 -8.29
CA THR A 298 -16.15 1.65 -7.16
C THR A 298 -15.42 1.95 -5.86
N VAL A 299 -16.14 2.56 -4.92
CA VAL A 299 -15.67 2.81 -3.55
C VAL A 299 -16.31 1.80 -2.62
N THR A 300 -15.50 1.10 -1.84
CA THR A 300 -15.92 0.09 -0.88
C THR A 300 -15.34 0.38 0.50
N GLY A 301 -16.09 0.02 1.56
CA GLY A 301 -15.55 -0.10 2.90
C GLY A 301 -14.66 -1.34 3.04
N ALA A 302 -14.07 -1.51 4.20
CA ALA A 302 -13.19 -2.66 4.48
C ALA A 302 -13.95 -3.98 4.57
N ASN A 303 -15.16 -3.97 5.16
CA ASN A 303 -15.96 -5.17 5.35
C ASN A 303 -16.83 -5.46 4.12
N LEU A 304 -16.62 -6.61 3.50
CA LEU A 304 -17.39 -7.09 2.36
C LEU A 304 -18.58 -7.99 2.76
N PHE A 305 -18.73 -8.28 4.07
CA PHE A 305 -19.87 -9.04 4.57
C PHE A 305 -21.09 -8.12 4.72
N ASP A 306 -22.02 -8.21 3.76
CA ASP A 306 -23.26 -7.44 3.78
C ASP A 306 -24.27 -8.04 4.77
N ASP A 307 -24.29 -7.55 5.97
CA ASP A 307 -25.24 -7.96 7.01
C ASP A 307 -26.64 -7.35 6.83
N THR A 308 -26.82 -6.41 5.89
CA THR A 308 -28.12 -5.77 5.61
C THR A 308 -28.99 -6.59 4.66
N THR A 309 -28.38 -7.47 3.88
CA THR A 309 -29.06 -8.34 2.90
C THR A 309 -29.15 -9.80 3.33
N LEU A 310 -28.90 -10.08 4.62
CA LEU A 310 -28.99 -11.43 5.14
C LEU A 310 -30.35 -12.06 4.86
N MET A 311 -30.33 -13.26 4.34
CA MET A 311 -31.52 -14.08 4.08
C MET A 311 -31.43 -15.40 4.84
N ALA A 312 -32.55 -15.83 5.39
CA ALA A 312 -32.66 -17.11 6.07
C ALA A 312 -32.83 -18.27 5.07
N TYR A 313 -32.09 -19.34 5.28
CA TYR A 313 -32.18 -20.57 4.51
C TYR A 313 -32.37 -21.80 5.45
N GLY A 314 -33.24 -22.73 5.06
CA GLY A 314 -33.42 -24.00 5.79
C GLY A 314 -34.12 -23.88 7.14
N ASN A 315 -35.22 -23.14 7.22
CA ASN A 315 -35.97 -22.90 8.47
C ASN A 315 -35.11 -22.27 9.57
N THR A 316 -34.48 -21.17 9.20
CA THR A 316 -33.57 -20.42 10.07
C THR A 316 -34.22 -19.09 10.43
N THR A 317 -33.98 -18.60 11.62
CA THR A 317 -34.22 -17.22 12.03
C THR A 317 -32.90 -16.58 12.42
N PHE A 318 -32.77 -15.29 12.19
CA PHE A 318 -31.61 -14.55 12.64
C PHE A 318 -31.99 -13.21 13.24
N VAL A 319 -31.16 -12.72 14.15
CA VAL A 319 -31.26 -11.40 14.76
C VAL A 319 -29.90 -10.73 14.69
N LEU A 320 -29.89 -9.52 14.16
CA LEU A 320 -28.71 -8.65 14.14
C LEU A 320 -28.74 -7.75 15.37
N SER A 321 -27.63 -7.63 16.11
CA SER A 321 -27.51 -6.68 17.21
C SER A 321 -27.58 -5.23 16.72
N ALA A 322 -27.99 -4.30 17.60
CA ALA A 322 -28.16 -2.90 17.23
C ALA A 322 -26.85 -2.22 16.78
N ASP A 323 -25.72 -2.68 17.31
CA ASP A 323 -24.37 -2.26 16.91
C ASP A 323 -23.83 -3.00 15.68
N ARG A 324 -24.62 -3.93 15.11
CA ARG A 324 -24.30 -4.76 13.94
C ARG A 324 -23.08 -5.70 14.12
N ARG A 325 -22.58 -5.85 15.37
CA ARG A 325 -21.41 -6.70 15.65
C ARG A 325 -21.75 -8.17 15.80
N GLN A 326 -23.02 -8.51 16.05
CA GLN A 326 -23.43 -9.89 16.30
C GLN A 326 -24.61 -10.29 15.43
N VAL A 327 -24.48 -11.46 14.80
CA VAL A 327 -25.57 -12.15 14.13
C VAL A 327 -25.89 -13.42 14.93
N THR A 328 -27.03 -13.42 15.61
CA THR A 328 -27.56 -14.60 16.32
C THR A 328 -28.45 -15.39 15.37
N ILE A 329 -28.13 -16.63 15.13
CA ILE A 329 -28.85 -17.50 14.20
C ILE A 329 -29.43 -18.70 14.97
N THR A 330 -30.69 -19.01 14.73
CA THR A 330 -31.38 -20.17 15.35
C THR A 330 -32.02 -21.03 14.26
N GLY A 331 -31.85 -22.33 14.34
CA GLY A 331 -32.40 -23.27 13.38
C GLY A 331 -32.23 -24.74 13.77
N ASP A 332 -33.09 -25.60 13.23
CA ASP A 332 -33.14 -27.02 13.53
C ASP A 332 -32.94 -27.92 12.29
N LYS A 333 -33.02 -27.32 11.09
CA LYS A 333 -32.97 -28.07 9.85
C LYS A 333 -31.56 -28.33 9.35
N ASN A 334 -31.45 -29.38 8.60
CA ASN A 334 -30.27 -29.74 7.83
C ASN A 334 -29.81 -28.57 6.95
N TYR A 335 -28.51 -28.22 7.06
CA TYR A 335 -27.89 -27.11 6.32
C TYR A 335 -28.54 -25.75 6.53
N ALA A 336 -29.18 -25.53 7.70
CA ALA A 336 -29.76 -24.25 8.07
C ALA A 336 -28.68 -23.17 8.22
N CYS A 337 -28.85 -22.03 7.57
CA CYS A 337 -27.89 -20.92 7.60
C CYS A 337 -28.57 -19.56 7.34
N ALA A 338 -27.85 -18.49 7.63
CA ALA A 338 -28.12 -17.18 7.05
C ALA A 338 -27.11 -16.91 5.93
N GLU A 339 -27.59 -16.33 4.83
CA GLU A 339 -26.81 -16.09 3.62
C GLU A 339 -26.75 -14.60 3.29
N SER A 340 -25.59 -14.12 2.84
CA SER A 340 -25.39 -12.77 2.32
C SER A 340 -24.68 -12.87 0.97
N ASP A 341 -25.27 -12.29 -0.06
CA ASP A 341 -24.65 -12.19 -1.38
C ASP A 341 -23.58 -11.11 -1.38
N THR A 342 -22.50 -11.35 -2.11
CA THR A 342 -21.49 -10.31 -2.40
C THR A 342 -21.22 -10.28 -3.91
N PRO A 343 -21.03 -9.10 -4.51
CA PRO A 343 -20.68 -9.02 -5.93
C PRO A 343 -19.37 -9.77 -6.21
N ALA A 344 -19.43 -10.77 -7.10
CA ALA A 344 -18.29 -11.63 -7.40
C ALA A 344 -17.05 -10.86 -7.87
N GLN A 345 -17.26 -9.77 -8.64
CA GLN A 345 -16.19 -8.90 -9.15
C GLN A 345 -15.37 -8.21 -8.04
N LEU A 346 -15.92 -8.05 -6.83
CA LEU A 346 -15.17 -7.45 -5.72
C LEU A 346 -14.07 -8.37 -5.19
N ILE A 347 -14.26 -9.69 -5.30
CA ILE A 347 -13.37 -10.70 -4.72
C ILE A 347 -12.66 -11.59 -5.73
N ALA A 348 -13.11 -11.63 -6.99
CA ALA A 348 -12.50 -12.44 -8.05
C ALA A 348 -10.99 -12.13 -8.18
N GLY A 349 -10.16 -13.17 -8.30
CA GLY A 349 -8.70 -13.06 -8.43
C GLY A 349 -7.95 -12.60 -7.17
N LYS A 350 -8.64 -12.39 -6.06
CA LYS A 350 -8.04 -11.79 -4.86
C LYS A 350 -7.89 -12.81 -3.73
N ASN A 351 -6.99 -12.50 -2.80
CA ASN A 351 -7.00 -13.14 -1.50
C ASN A 351 -8.05 -12.45 -0.63
N VAL A 352 -8.91 -13.25 0.00
CA VAL A 352 -9.97 -12.79 0.89
C VAL A 352 -9.76 -13.39 2.27
N THR A 353 -9.65 -12.54 3.27
CA THR A 353 -9.54 -12.97 4.67
C THR A 353 -10.88 -12.81 5.35
N VAL A 354 -11.37 -13.89 5.91
CA VAL A 354 -12.56 -13.93 6.76
C VAL A 354 -12.12 -14.03 8.21
N SER A 355 -12.66 -13.21 9.08
CA SER A 355 -12.48 -13.33 10.52
C SER A 355 -13.82 -13.19 11.24
N CYS A 356 -14.03 -14.03 12.25
CA CYS A 356 -15.21 -13.99 13.11
C CYS A 356 -14.98 -14.74 14.41
N ASN A 357 -15.79 -14.45 15.42
CA ASN A 357 -15.91 -15.26 16.60
C ASN A 357 -17.21 -16.08 16.51
N ILE A 358 -17.12 -17.38 16.77
CA ILE A 358 -18.25 -18.31 16.69
C ILE A 358 -18.54 -18.84 18.10
N SER A 359 -19.73 -18.56 18.63
CA SER A 359 -20.23 -19.14 19.87
C SER A 359 -21.42 -20.03 19.57
N ASN A 360 -21.21 -21.34 19.69
CA ASN A 360 -22.22 -22.35 19.39
C ASN A 360 -22.81 -22.92 20.69
N LYS A 361 -24.11 -22.77 20.88
CA LYS A 361 -24.83 -23.27 22.07
C LYS A 361 -24.77 -24.80 22.19
N ASN A 362 -24.82 -25.51 21.07
CA ASN A 362 -24.69 -26.96 21.01
C ASN A 362 -23.38 -27.36 20.31
N SER A 363 -22.33 -27.61 21.06
CA SER A 363 -21.00 -27.95 20.53
C SER A 363 -20.93 -29.23 19.69
N GLU A 364 -21.94 -30.11 19.79
CA GLU A 364 -22.02 -31.33 18.99
C GLU A 364 -22.54 -31.09 17.57
N VAL A 365 -23.18 -29.95 17.34
CA VAL A 365 -23.66 -29.55 16.02
C VAL A 365 -22.55 -28.82 15.29
N PRO A 366 -22.06 -29.36 14.16
CA PRO A 366 -21.05 -28.66 13.40
C PRO A 366 -21.61 -27.38 12.78
N VAL A 367 -20.87 -26.30 12.93
CA VAL A 367 -21.17 -24.98 12.40
C VAL A 367 -19.96 -24.38 11.73
N GLU A 368 -20.15 -23.48 10.79
CA GLU A 368 -19.05 -22.80 10.12
C GLU A 368 -19.51 -21.52 9.44
N PHE A 369 -18.56 -20.62 9.22
CA PHE A 369 -18.65 -19.61 8.18
C PHE A 369 -18.15 -20.23 6.87
N GLN A 370 -18.91 -20.08 5.79
CA GLN A 370 -18.57 -20.64 4.48
C GLN A 370 -18.67 -19.55 3.42
N LEU A 371 -17.69 -19.50 2.53
CA LEU A 371 -17.80 -18.76 1.27
C LEU A 371 -18.11 -19.76 0.14
N TYR A 372 -19.29 -19.63 -0.44
CA TYR A 372 -19.70 -20.35 -1.64
C TYR A 372 -19.35 -19.51 -2.87
N ILE A 373 -18.71 -20.11 -3.86
CA ILE A 373 -18.44 -19.51 -5.15
C ILE A 373 -18.92 -20.40 -6.28
N GLU A 374 -19.35 -19.78 -7.38
CA GLU A 374 -19.82 -20.46 -8.59
C GLU A 374 -19.07 -19.94 -9.81
N PHE A 375 -18.77 -20.84 -10.74
CA PHE A 375 -18.05 -20.57 -11.98
C PHE A 375 -18.99 -20.46 -13.18
N PRO A 376 -18.54 -19.92 -14.34
CA PRO A 376 -19.37 -19.78 -15.54
C PRO A 376 -19.95 -21.10 -16.09
N ASP A 377 -19.27 -22.23 -15.84
CA ASP A 377 -19.69 -23.56 -16.23
C ASP A 377 -20.73 -24.17 -15.26
N GLY A 378 -21.11 -23.43 -14.21
CA GLY A 378 -22.04 -23.86 -13.16
C GLY A 378 -21.39 -24.74 -12.09
N THR A 379 -20.10 -25.00 -12.15
CA THR A 379 -19.39 -25.68 -11.06
C THR A 379 -19.35 -24.81 -9.81
N LYS A 380 -19.25 -25.46 -8.64
CA LYS A 380 -19.36 -24.81 -7.33
C LYS A 380 -18.19 -25.19 -6.46
N ASN A 381 -17.71 -24.23 -5.68
CA ASN A 381 -16.70 -24.47 -4.66
C ASN A 381 -17.16 -23.91 -3.31
N TYR A 382 -16.75 -24.57 -2.24
CA TYR A 382 -17.14 -24.25 -0.86
C TYR A 382 -15.87 -24.07 -0.03
N LEU A 383 -15.63 -22.84 0.42
CA LEU A 383 -14.47 -22.46 1.19
C LEU A 383 -14.87 -22.35 2.66
N HIS A 384 -14.28 -23.19 3.53
CA HIS A 384 -14.75 -23.42 4.89
C HIS A 384 -13.88 -22.73 5.93
N HIS A 385 -14.53 -22.04 6.89
CA HIS A 385 -13.92 -21.51 8.10
C HIS A 385 -14.70 -22.02 9.32
N LYS A 386 -14.12 -23.01 10.03
CA LYS A 386 -14.85 -23.86 11.01
C LYS A 386 -14.65 -23.46 12.47
N SER A 387 -13.89 -22.43 12.76
CA SER A 387 -13.54 -22.02 14.13
C SER A 387 -13.49 -20.50 14.24
N SER A 388 -13.57 -20.00 15.46
CA SER A 388 -13.25 -18.59 15.74
C SER A 388 -11.83 -18.25 15.28
N GLY A 389 -11.60 -16.99 14.91
CA GLY A 389 -10.35 -16.46 14.38
C GLY A 389 -10.45 -16.08 12.92
N SER A 390 -9.34 -16.14 12.20
CA SER A 390 -9.27 -15.74 10.81
C SER A 390 -8.81 -16.85 9.88
N LYS A 391 -9.24 -16.77 8.62
CA LYS A 391 -8.79 -17.64 7.53
C LYS A 391 -8.78 -16.91 6.20
N THR A 392 -7.67 -17.05 5.47
CA THR A 392 -7.53 -16.49 4.14
C THR A 392 -7.84 -17.53 3.07
N PHE A 393 -8.54 -17.12 2.03
CA PHE A 393 -8.86 -17.88 0.84
C PHE A 393 -8.31 -17.18 -0.39
N SER A 394 -7.71 -17.92 -1.32
CA SER A 394 -7.37 -17.42 -2.66
C SER A 394 -8.56 -17.67 -3.58
N ILE A 395 -9.13 -16.63 -4.14
CA ILE A 395 -10.33 -16.70 -4.97
C ILE A 395 -9.90 -16.72 -6.45
N PRO A 396 -10.41 -17.65 -7.27
CA PRO A 396 -10.16 -17.66 -8.70
C PRO A 396 -10.71 -16.41 -9.42
N ASP A 397 -10.08 -16.03 -10.54
CA ASP A 397 -10.46 -14.83 -11.32
C ASP A 397 -11.84 -14.95 -11.98
N ASN A 398 -12.23 -16.16 -12.36
CA ASN A 398 -13.39 -16.42 -13.23
C ASN A 398 -14.64 -16.86 -12.47
N ILE A 399 -14.91 -16.31 -11.30
CA ILE A 399 -16.16 -16.59 -10.57
C ILE A 399 -17.29 -15.70 -11.04
N THR A 400 -18.52 -16.23 -11.04
CA THR A 400 -19.74 -15.51 -11.43
C THR A 400 -20.64 -15.19 -10.26
N LYS A 401 -20.49 -15.92 -9.14
CA LYS A 401 -21.30 -15.74 -7.93
C LYS A 401 -20.49 -15.98 -6.69
N ALA A 402 -20.78 -15.21 -5.63
CA ALA A 402 -20.20 -15.40 -4.30
C ALA A 402 -21.27 -15.17 -3.22
N ILE A 403 -21.35 -16.07 -2.24
CA ILE A 403 -22.29 -16.01 -1.13
C ILE A 403 -21.55 -16.34 0.17
N PHE A 404 -21.68 -15.49 1.16
CA PHE A 404 -21.26 -15.78 2.52
C PHE A 404 -22.40 -16.49 3.27
N LYS A 405 -22.08 -17.58 3.95
CA LYS A 405 -23.06 -18.41 4.67
C LYS A 405 -22.62 -18.60 6.11
N LEU A 406 -23.50 -18.27 7.02
CA LEU A 406 -23.36 -18.47 8.46
C LEU A 406 -24.22 -19.67 8.85
N PHE A 407 -23.60 -20.84 9.06
CA PHE A 407 -24.33 -22.07 9.37
C PHE A 407 -24.67 -22.18 10.85
N VAL A 408 -25.91 -22.57 11.14
CA VAL A 408 -26.37 -22.98 12.46
C VAL A 408 -26.44 -24.49 12.61
N ASN A 409 -26.54 -25.22 11.49
CA ASN A 409 -26.52 -26.67 11.45
C ASN A 409 -25.96 -27.18 10.10
N LEU A 410 -24.83 -27.91 10.17
CA LEU A 410 -24.23 -28.62 9.04
C LEU A 410 -24.51 -30.13 9.04
N LYS A 411 -25.25 -30.64 10.03
CA LYS A 411 -25.60 -32.06 10.05
C LYS A 411 -26.60 -32.36 8.94
N ASN A 412 -26.41 -33.54 8.34
CA ASN A 412 -27.31 -34.06 7.30
C ASN A 412 -28.59 -34.69 7.92
N ALA A 413 -29.13 -34.03 8.93
CA ALA A 413 -30.33 -34.43 9.66
C ALA A 413 -30.97 -33.23 10.37
N ASN A 414 -32.26 -33.30 10.56
CA ASN A 414 -32.96 -32.35 11.44
C ASN A 414 -32.53 -32.59 12.90
N LEU A 415 -32.51 -31.52 13.68
CA LEU A 415 -32.25 -31.59 15.13
C LEU A 415 -33.56 -31.83 15.87
N ASP A 416 -33.48 -32.52 17.04
CA ASP A 416 -34.62 -32.68 17.93
C ASP A 416 -35.01 -31.36 18.62
N SER A 417 -34.05 -30.43 18.70
CA SER A 417 -34.26 -29.07 19.24
C SER A 417 -33.43 -28.06 18.43
N GLU A 418 -33.87 -26.81 18.39
CA GLU A 418 -33.16 -25.74 17.73
C GLU A 418 -31.76 -25.54 18.30
N ASN A 419 -30.78 -25.37 17.43
CA ASN A 419 -29.46 -24.85 17.80
C ASN A 419 -29.44 -23.33 17.66
N THR A 420 -28.61 -22.67 18.46
CA THR A 420 -28.36 -21.23 18.40
C THR A 420 -26.87 -20.98 18.30
N VAL A 421 -26.48 -20.18 17.33
CA VAL A 421 -25.07 -19.79 17.10
C VAL A 421 -25.01 -18.27 17.02
N VAL A 422 -24.02 -17.72 17.70
CA VAL A 422 -23.69 -16.28 17.60
C VAL A 422 -22.39 -16.16 16.82
N TYR A 423 -22.46 -15.45 15.71
CA TYR A 423 -21.30 -14.98 14.96
C TYR A 423 -21.04 -13.53 15.35
N SER A 424 -19.88 -13.25 15.93
CA SER A 424 -19.52 -11.89 16.36
C SER A 424 -18.36 -11.37 15.54
N ASP A 425 -18.36 -10.06 15.33
CA ASP A 425 -17.30 -9.33 14.62
C ASP A 425 -16.97 -9.98 13.26
N VAL A 426 -18.02 -10.31 12.49
CA VAL A 426 -17.82 -10.89 11.16
C VAL A 426 -17.21 -9.84 10.25
N MET A 427 -15.97 -10.10 9.85
CA MET A 427 -15.19 -9.25 8.97
C MET A 427 -14.72 -10.04 7.77
N VAL A 428 -14.97 -9.53 6.59
CA VAL A 428 -14.47 -10.09 5.32
C VAL A 428 -13.74 -8.98 4.59
N ASN A 429 -12.44 -9.13 4.42
CA ASN A 429 -11.62 -8.11 3.77
C ASN A 429 -10.72 -8.68 2.67
N ILE A 430 -10.38 -7.84 1.71
CA ILE A 430 -9.35 -8.13 0.71
C ILE A 430 -7.97 -8.16 1.39
N GLY A 431 -7.11 -9.06 0.92
CA GLY A 431 -5.75 -9.23 1.42
C GLY A 431 -5.60 -10.48 2.29
N THR A 432 -4.37 -10.70 2.78
CA THR A 432 -4.00 -11.87 3.59
C THR A 432 -3.97 -11.62 5.08
N THR A 433 -4.10 -10.36 5.50
CA THR A 433 -4.09 -9.93 6.90
C THR A 433 -5.52 -9.66 7.36
N PRO A 434 -5.99 -10.24 8.48
CA PRO A 434 -7.27 -9.88 9.05
C PRO A 434 -7.25 -8.42 9.52
N LEU A 435 -8.31 -7.69 9.20
CA LEU A 435 -8.52 -6.32 9.68
C LEU A 435 -9.40 -6.31 10.93
N PRO A 436 -9.31 -5.27 11.76
CA PRO A 436 -10.29 -5.00 12.80
C PRO A 436 -11.70 -4.94 12.22
N TRP A 437 -12.69 -5.34 13.01
CA TRP A 437 -14.07 -5.29 12.56
C TRP A 437 -14.54 -3.85 12.29
N GLU A 438 -15.18 -3.69 11.15
CA GLU A 438 -15.92 -2.48 10.75
C GLU A 438 -17.31 -2.89 10.26
N PRO A 439 -18.34 -2.04 10.39
CA PRO A 439 -19.66 -2.32 9.81
C PRO A 439 -19.56 -2.34 8.29
N TYR A 440 -20.38 -3.19 7.66
CA TYR A 440 -20.50 -3.18 6.19
C TYR A 440 -20.99 -1.81 5.70
N GLN A 441 -20.37 -1.36 4.62
CA GLN A 441 -20.76 -0.16 3.86
C GLN A 441 -21.10 -0.57 2.43
N PRO A 442 -22.28 -0.19 1.91
CA PRO A 442 -22.66 -0.56 0.55
C PRO A 442 -21.70 0.06 -0.46
N PRO A 443 -21.27 -0.69 -1.50
CA PRO A 443 -20.42 -0.13 -2.54
C PRO A 443 -21.09 1.06 -3.23
N GLN A 444 -20.31 2.12 -3.47
CA GLN A 444 -20.69 3.24 -4.35
C GLN A 444 -20.01 3.01 -5.70
N THR A 445 -20.73 3.10 -6.80
CA THR A 445 -20.17 2.88 -8.13
C THR A 445 -20.56 4.00 -9.07
N ALA A 446 -19.56 4.68 -9.62
CA ALA A 446 -19.69 5.60 -10.74
C ALA A 446 -19.36 4.87 -12.05
N VAL A 447 -20.32 4.77 -12.94
CA VAL A 447 -20.11 4.23 -14.28
C VAL A 447 -19.45 5.31 -15.16
N ILE A 448 -18.40 4.93 -15.87
CA ILE A 448 -17.65 5.80 -16.76
C ILE A 448 -17.88 5.32 -18.20
N THR A 449 -18.19 6.26 -19.08
CA THR A 449 -18.31 5.98 -20.52
C THR A 449 -17.31 6.86 -21.25
N LEU A 450 -16.26 6.24 -21.78
CA LEU A 450 -15.25 6.92 -22.58
C LEU A 450 -15.57 6.79 -24.07
N THR A 451 -15.33 7.83 -24.84
CA THR A 451 -15.45 7.79 -26.31
C THR A 451 -14.30 7.05 -26.99
N LYS A 452 -13.19 6.94 -26.30
CA LYS A 452 -11.97 6.23 -26.70
C LYS A 452 -11.17 5.82 -25.46
N PRO A 453 -10.43 4.70 -25.49
CA PRO A 453 -9.57 4.28 -24.38
C PRO A 453 -8.52 5.34 -24.00
N LEU A 454 -8.00 5.25 -22.77
CA LEU A 454 -6.86 6.04 -22.31
C LEU A 454 -5.58 5.37 -22.78
N ARG A 455 -4.77 6.12 -23.51
CA ARG A 455 -3.48 5.65 -24.01
C ARG A 455 -2.36 6.05 -23.04
N GLY A 456 -1.26 5.32 -23.08
CA GLY A 456 -0.07 5.71 -22.31
C GLY A 456 1.20 5.09 -22.85
N ILE A 457 2.26 5.89 -22.93
CA ILE A 457 3.59 5.47 -23.35
C ILE A 457 4.61 6.09 -22.41
N GLY A 458 5.19 5.26 -21.54
CA GLY A 458 6.11 5.75 -20.51
C GLY A 458 5.45 6.79 -19.61
N ASP A 459 6.04 7.97 -19.53
CA ASP A 459 5.54 9.07 -18.71
C ASP A 459 4.40 9.88 -19.36
N TYR A 460 4.14 9.66 -20.65
CA TYR A 460 3.06 10.34 -21.38
C TYR A 460 1.82 9.47 -21.33
N ARG A 461 0.82 9.89 -20.57
CA ARG A 461 -0.40 9.12 -20.34
C ARG A 461 -1.62 9.99 -20.50
N ASP A 462 -2.61 9.48 -21.23
CA ASP A 462 -3.96 10.05 -21.18
C ASP A 462 -4.52 9.81 -19.78
N GLU A 463 -5.24 10.77 -19.26
CA GLU A 463 -5.85 10.66 -17.94
C GLU A 463 -7.27 11.19 -17.93
N ILE A 464 -8.04 10.74 -16.98
CA ILE A 464 -9.30 11.36 -16.59
C ILE A 464 -9.21 11.86 -15.15
N THR A 465 -9.83 13.01 -14.92
CA THR A 465 -10.02 13.60 -13.60
C THR A 465 -11.52 13.50 -13.22
N MET A 466 -11.93 14.17 -12.15
CA MET A 466 -13.34 14.26 -11.76
C MET A 466 -14.23 14.94 -12.84
N THR A 467 -13.66 15.76 -13.71
CA THR A 467 -14.42 16.57 -14.67
C THR A 467 -13.92 16.46 -16.10
N ASN A 468 -12.64 16.20 -16.28
CA ASN A 468 -11.98 16.35 -17.57
C ASN A 468 -11.27 15.07 -17.99
N ARG A 469 -11.14 14.91 -19.30
CA ARG A 469 -10.20 14.01 -19.94
C ARG A 469 -9.03 14.82 -20.49
N ILE A 470 -7.82 14.38 -20.25
CA ILE A 470 -6.59 15.00 -20.74
C ILE A 470 -5.88 13.99 -21.63
N ASP A 471 -5.89 14.24 -22.92
CA ASP A 471 -5.17 13.42 -23.88
C ASP A 471 -3.73 13.91 -23.99
N ARG A 472 -2.76 13.08 -23.64
CA ARG A 472 -1.32 13.29 -23.85
C ARG A 472 -0.74 12.38 -24.94
N CYS A 473 -1.55 11.42 -25.39
CA CYS A 473 -1.19 10.51 -26.46
C CYS A 473 -2.13 10.66 -27.66
N MET A 474 -1.64 10.34 -28.82
CA MET A 474 -2.41 10.24 -30.05
C MET A 474 -2.21 8.88 -30.71
N GLU A 475 -3.20 8.46 -31.47
CA GLU A 475 -3.11 7.33 -32.36
C GLU A 475 -3.16 7.81 -33.80
N LEU A 476 -2.23 7.36 -34.59
CA LEU A 476 -2.19 7.51 -36.04
C LEU A 476 -2.57 6.17 -36.65
N THR A 477 -3.49 6.21 -37.60
CA THR A 477 -3.87 5.03 -38.39
C THR A 477 -3.66 5.34 -39.85
N PHE A 478 -2.98 4.43 -40.56
CA PHE A 478 -2.71 4.53 -41.97
C PHE A 478 -3.27 3.29 -42.66
N ASP A 479 -4.19 3.50 -43.61
CA ASP A 479 -4.82 2.43 -44.40
C ASP A 479 -4.33 2.37 -45.85
N GLY A 480 -3.28 3.11 -46.17
CA GLY A 480 -2.66 3.14 -47.50
C GLY A 480 -3.35 4.08 -48.47
N SER A 481 -4.48 4.68 -48.13
CA SER A 481 -5.17 5.65 -48.99
C SER A 481 -4.54 7.04 -48.95
N GLU A 482 -3.70 7.30 -47.93
CA GLU A 482 -3.10 8.59 -47.71
C GLU A 482 -2.07 8.97 -48.76
N ASP A 483 -2.05 10.25 -49.15
CA ASP A 483 -1.06 10.81 -50.08
C ASP A 483 0.29 11.12 -49.42
N CYS A 484 0.40 10.99 -48.12
CA CYS A 484 1.60 11.33 -47.34
C CYS A 484 2.76 10.30 -47.51
N TRP A 485 2.48 9.10 -48.03
CA TRP A 485 3.49 8.05 -48.18
C TRP A 485 4.41 8.27 -49.38
N GLY A 486 5.69 8.15 -49.13
CA GLY A 486 6.74 8.24 -50.14
C GLY A 486 7.89 7.26 -49.89
N VAL A 487 8.68 7.03 -50.91
CA VAL A 487 9.91 6.24 -50.82
C VAL A 487 10.97 7.04 -50.08
N TYR A 488 11.64 6.38 -49.13
CA TYR A 488 12.75 6.97 -48.39
C TYR A 488 14.03 6.20 -48.62
N THR A 489 15.11 6.96 -48.89
CA THR A 489 16.47 6.38 -49.06
C THR A 489 17.49 7.38 -48.50
N SER A 490 18.35 6.96 -47.58
CA SER A 490 19.42 7.77 -47.02
C SER A 490 20.57 6.87 -46.54
N GLY A 491 21.68 6.87 -47.28
CA GLY A 491 22.78 5.94 -47.03
C GLY A 491 22.33 4.49 -47.22
N SER A 492 22.60 3.64 -46.23
CA SER A 492 22.15 2.23 -46.21
C SER A 492 20.68 2.07 -45.84
N ARG A 493 20.02 3.12 -45.30
CA ARG A 493 18.65 3.06 -44.83
C ARG A 493 17.66 3.23 -45.97
N THR A 494 16.83 2.24 -46.17
CA THR A 494 15.79 2.19 -47.20
C THR A 494 14.44 1.89 -46.55
N GLY A 495 13.35 2.34 -47.18
CA GLY A 495 12.01 2.08 -46.73
C GLY A 495 10.99 3.12 -47.21
N PHE A 496 10.03 3.45 -46.38
CA PHE A 496 8.97 4.41 -46.69
C PHE A 496 8.90 5.50 -45.63
N SER A 497 8.37 6.65 -45.99
CA SER A 497 8.08 7.73 -45.07
C SER A 497 6.65 8.26 -45.24
N ALA A 498 5.99 8.57 -44.14
CA ALA A 498 4.77 9.37 -44.14
C ALA A 498 5.16 10.80 -43.71
N ILE A 499 4.86 11.78 -44.54
CA ILE A 499 5.36 13.16 -44.41
C ILE A 499 4.34 14.04 -43.72
N ASN A 500 4.79 14.87 -42.77
CA ASN A 500 3.97 15.82 -41.99
C ASN A 500 2.78 15.18 -41.24
N VAL A 501 2.97 13.98 -40.73
CA VAL A 501 1.92 13.23 -40.00
C VAL A 501 1.98 13.41 -38.49
N LEU A 502 3.09 13.92 -37.95
CA LEU A 502 3.27 14.21 -36.53
C LEU A 502 3.00 15.69 -36.23
N PRO A 503 2.42 16.03 -35.08
CA PRO A 503 2.01 17.41 -34.77
C PRO A 503 3.18 18.40 -34.67
N ILE A 504 4.33 17.98 -34.14
CA ILE A 504 5.54 18.82 -34.03
C ILE A 504 6.79 18.01 -34.41
N SER A 505 7.83 18.76 -34.82
CA SER A 505 9.17 18.21 -35.14
C SER A 505 9.96 17.94 -33.86
N MET A 506 10.04 16.70 -33.44
CA MET A 506 10.92 16.23 -32.36
C MET A 506 11.77 15.05 -32.81
N ASN A 507 12.97 14.94 -32.22
CA ASN A 507 13.84 13.82 -32.51
C ASN A 507 13.42 12.57 -31.70
N ASN A 508 13.29 11.44 -32.38
CA ASN A 508 13.12 10.11 -31.78
C ASN A 508 12.00 10.05 -30.72
N ARG A 509 10.76 10.34 -31.11
CA ARG A 509 9.60 10.16 -30.24
C ARG A 509 9.47 8.69 -29.84
N ASN A 510 9.17 8.46 -28.58
CA ASN A 510 8.73 7.16 -28.14
C ASN A 510 7.33 6.85 -28.67
N GLY A 511 7.04 5.60 -28.86
CA GLY A 511 5.75 5.13 -29.32
C GLY A 511 5.69 3.61 -29.33
N ILE A 512 4.52 3.10 -29.67
CA ILE A 512 4.29 1.70 -29.99
C ILE A 512 3.63 1.62 -31.36
N CYS A 513 3.93 0.57 -32.11
CA CYS A 513 3.39 0.38 -33.45
C CYS A 513 3.02 -1.08 -33.64
N ASN A 514 1.83 -1.33 -34.21
CA ASN A 514 1.32 -2.67 -34.39
C ASN A 514 2.07 -3.54 -35.40
N GLN A 515 2.95 -2.97 -36.23
CA GLN A 515 3.65 -3.72 -37.29
C GLN A 515 5.16 -3.55 -37.24
N ALA A 516 5.74 -2.82 -36.30
CA ALA A 516 7.20 -2.70 -36.16
C ALA A 516 7.59 -2.15 -34.79
N LEU A 517 8.80 -2.39 -34.36
CA LEU A 517 9.38 -1.75 -33.18
C LEU A 517 9.62 -0.26 -33.44
N VAL A 518 9.36 0.59 -32.44
CA VAL A 518 9.57 2.04 -32.52
C VAL A 518 10.92 2.41 -31.90
N GLY A 519 11.67 3.28 -32.58
CA GLY A 519 12.93 3.84 -32.10
C GLY A 519 14.18 3.02 -32.42
N GLY A 520 15.32 3.45 -31.87
CA GLY A 520 16.64 2.81 -32.06
C GLY A 520 17.40 3.28 -33.32
N ASN A 521 18.69 2.93 -33.37
CA ASN A 521 19.62 3.30 -34.47
C ASN A 521 20.23 2.11 -35.23
N GLU A 522 19.73 0.90 -34.97
CA GLU A 522 20.25 -0.30 -35.62
C GLU A 522 19.74 -0.44 -37.05
N GLU A 523 20.49 -1.14 -37.90
CA GLU A 523 20.11 -1.44 -39.30
C GLU A 523 19.15 -2.65 -39.33
N VAL A 524 17.96 -2.50 -38.75
CA VAL A 524 16.89 -3.50 -38.71
C VAL A 524 15.53 -2.86 -38.99
N GLU A 525 14.54 -3.68 -39.28
CA GLU A 525 13.15 -3.25 -39.46
C GLU A 525 12.61 -2.51 -38.26
N ARG A 526 12.15 -1.27 -38.49
CA ARG A 526 11.61 -0.42 -37.42
C ARG A 526 10.94 0.84 -37.92
N ILE A 527 10.18 1.47 -37.02
CA ILE A 527 9.61 2.80 -37.21
C ILE A 527 10.36 3.83 -36.35
N ILE A 528 10.67 4.96 -36.96
CA ILE A 528 11.18 6.16 -36.26
C ILE A 528 10.14 7.27 -36.39
N LEU A 529 9.75 7.83 -35.24
CA LEU A 529 8.80 8.93 -35.14
C LEU A 529 9.57 10.24 -34.96
N GLY A 530 9.57 11.10 -36.00
CA GLY A 530 10.23 12.38 -35.96
C GLY A 530 11.77 12.29 -35.92
N SER A 531 12.42 12.60 -36.99
CA SER A 531 13.88 12.77 -37.06
C SER A 531 14.16 14.18 -37.57
N ASN A 532 14.15 15.17 -36.69
CA ASN A 532 14.22 16.59 -37.00
C ASN A 532 13.05 17.14 -37.85
N ASN A 533 11.95 16.41 -37.95
CA ASN A 533 10.77 16.81 -38.72
C ASN A 533 9.50 16.08 -38.25
N GLN A 534 8.37 16.41 -38.85
CA GLN A 534 7.05 15.83 -38.53
C GLN A 534 6.76 14.52 -39.26
N ASN A 535 7.81 13.81 -39.69
CA ASN A 535 7.66 12.59 -40.50
C ASN A 535 7.73 11.33 -39.66
N LEU A 536 7.06 10.29 -40.14
CA LEU A 536 7.22 8.90 -39.73
C LEU A 536 8.09 8.21 -40.77
N TYR A 537 9.09 7.44 -40.34
CA TYR A 537 9.95 6.64 -41.23
C TYR A 537 9.81 5.18 -40.86
N TYR A 538 9.51 4.34 -41.86
CA TYR A 538 9.55 2.88 -41.72
C TYR A 538 10.81 2.39 -42.42
N PHE A 539 11.89 2.17 -41.67
CA PHE A 539 13.15 1.69 -42.17
C PHE A 539 13.17 0.17 -42.33
N TYR A 540 13.86 -0.30 -43.35
CA TYR A 540 14.01 -1.71 -43.69
C TYR A 540 12.66 -2.43 -43.79
N CYS A 541 11.66 -1.72 -44.32
CA CYS A 541 10.33 -2.27 -44.53
C CYS A 541 10.42 -3.46 -45.52
N PRO A 542 9.81 -4.61 -45.22
CA PRO A 542 9.86 -5.81 -46.08
C PRO A 542 9.27 -5.59 -47.48
N PHE A 543 8.42 -4.60 -47.64
CA PHE A 543 7.83 -4.23 -48.95
C PHE A 543 8.74 -3.36 -49.83
N TYR A 544 9.87 -2.86 -49.30
CA TYR A 544 10.81 -2.09 -50.12
C TYR A 544 11.57 -2.98 -51.08
N ASP A 545 11.43 -2.71 -52.39
CA ASP A 545 12.10 -3.43 -53.45
C ASP A 545 12.80 -2.45 -54.40
N ALA A 546 14.14 -2.40 -54.38
CA ALA A 546 14.93 -1.52 -55.21
C ALA A 546 14.81 -1.82 -56.72
N THR A 547 14.29 -2.97 -57.10
CA THR A 547 14.21 -3.43 -58.51
C THR A 547 12.96 -2.93 -59.23
N VAL A 548 11.91 -2.52 -58.52
CA VAL A 548 10.68 -2.00 -59.12
C VAL A 548 10.69 -0.47 -59.22
N ALA A 549 9.90 0.09 -60.13
CA ALA A 549 9.95 1.52 -60.46
C ALA A 549 9.54 2.41 -59.27
N ASP A 550 8.50 2.02 -58.52
CA ASP A 550 7.99 2.71 -57.33
C ASP A 550 8.65 2.24 -56.03
N LYS A 551 9.70 1.44 -56.11
CA LYS A 551 10.42 0.85 -54.98
C LYS A 551 9.53 0.08 -54.02
N GLY A 552 8.42 -0.48 -54.49
CA GLY A 552 7.46 -1.25 -53.68
C GLY A 552 6.41 -0.41 -52.93
N LEU A 553 6.33 0.89 -53.19
CA LEU A 553 5.37 1.77 -52.52
C LEU A 553 3.91 1.35 -52.72
N SER A 554 3.57 0.90 -53.95
CA SER A 554 2.22 0.39 -54.25
C SER A 554 1.90 -0.88 -53.47
N ALA A 555 2.87 -1.79 -53.31
CA ALA A 555 2.71 -3.00 -52.51
C ALA A 555 2.52 -2.68 -51.00
N TRP A 556 3.30 -1.71 -50.51
CA TRP A 556 3.16 -1.20 -49.16
C TRP A 556 1.75 -0.61 -48.91
N LYS A 557 1.28 0.28 -49.77
CA LYS A 557 -0.08 0.86 -49.68
C LYS A 557 -1.16 -0.21 -49.77
N ALA A 558 -1.02 -1.23 -50.58
CA ALA A 558 -1.93 -2.35 -50.69
C ALA A 558 -1.93 -3.22 -49.43
N HIS A 559 -0.79 -3.41 -48.79
CA HIS A 559 -0.69 -4.07 -47.49
C HIS A 559 -1.42 -3.27 -46.40
N LEU A 560 -1.18 -1.96 -46.34
CA LEU A 560 -1.88 -1.09 -45.36
C LEU A 560 -3.40 -1.09 -45.52
N ALA A 561 -3.90 -1.23 -46.75
CA ALA A 561 -5.32 -1.35 -47.02
C ALA A 561 -5.94 -2.64 -46.42
N ALA A 562 -5.15 -3.72 -46.34
CA ALA A 562 -5.56 -4.98 -45.76
C ALA A 562 -5.26 -5.04 -44.25
N HIS A 563 -4.19 -4.41 -43.82
CA HIS A 563 -3.65 -4.40 -42.46
C HIS A 563 -3.23 -2.99 -42.08
N PRO A 564 -4.14 -2.14 -41.58
CA PRO A 564 -3.82 -0.76 -41.23
C PRO A 564 -2.68 -0.66 -40.23
N LEU A 565 -1.72 0.24 -40.51
CA LEU A 565 -0.65 0.57 -39.60
C LEU A 565 -1.19 1.50 -38.50
N LYS A 566 -1.07 1.08 -37.27
CA LYS A 566 -1.45 1.88 -36.12
C LYS A 566 -0.20 2.26 -35.33
N VAL A 567 -0.10 3.51 -34.96
CA VAL A 567 0.99 4.05 -34.16
C VAL A 567 0.41 4.89 -33.03
N VAL A 568 0.77 4.55 -31.81
CA VAL A 568 0.46 5.39 -30.64
C VAL A 568 1.73 6.13 -30.22
N THR A 569 1.64 7.44 -30.09
CA THR A 569 2.73 8.32 -29.65
C THR A 569 2.15 9.48 -28.84
N TYR A 570 3.03 10.29 -28.24
CA TYR A 570 2.57 11.40 -27.39
C TYR A 570 2.30 12.67 -28.18
N LEU A 571 1.43 13.51 -27.64
CA LEU A 571 1.18 14.88 -28.07
C LEU A 571 2.22 15.83 -27.46
N ASP A 572 2.55 16.89 -28.15
CA ASP A 572 3.44 17.93 -27.62
C ASP A 572 2.71 18.88 -26.65
N THR A 573 1.43 19.05 -26.88
CA THR A 573 0.55 19.82 -25.99
C THR A 573 -0.65 18.94 -25.66
N PRO A 574 -0.93 18.70 -24.38
CA PRO A 574 -2.12 17.98 -23.97
C PRO A 574 -3.40 18.62 -24.50
N VAL A 575 -4.38 17.81 -24.83
CA VAL A 575 -5.72 18.23 -25.22
C VAL A 575 -6.68 17.90 -24.09
N GLU A 576 -7.30 18.92 -23.53
CA GLU A 576 -8.27 18.78 -22.46
C GLU A 576 -9.70 18.87 -23.02
N THR A 577 -10.56 17.95 -22.58
CA THR A 577 -11.98 17.90 -22.94
C THR A 577 -12.80 17.54 -21.71
N ASP A 578 -13.98 18.11 -21.59
CA ASP A 578 -14.90 17.77 -20.50
C ASP A 578 -15.35 16.30 -20.63
N LEU A 579 -15.49 15.61 -19.50
CA LEU A 579 -16.23 14.35 -19.42
C LEU A 579 -17.73 14.62 -19.64
N GLY A 580 -18.46 13.59 -20.05
CA GLY A 580 -19.92 13.67 -20.15
C GLY A 580 -20.57 14.05 -18.80
N ALA A 581 -21.63 14.85 -18.84
CA ALA A 581 -22.30 15.35 -17.64
C ALA A 581 -22.74 14.23 -16.67
N ASP A 582 -23.18 13.08 -17.19
CA ASP A 582 -23.61 11.94 -16.39
C ASP A 582 -22.41 11.31 -15.65
N THR A 583 -21.26 11.21 -16.31
CA THR A 583 -20.01 10.71 -15.70
C THR A 583 -19.52 11.66 -14.61
N ILE A 584 -19.54 12.97 -14.87
CA ILE A 584 -19.16 14.00 -13.88
C ILE A 584 -20.07 13.90 -12.64
N ALA A 585 -21.38 13.80 -12.85
CA ALA A 585 -22.35 13.69 -11.77
C ALA A 585 -22.13 12.42 -10.94
N ALA A 586 -21.90 11.27 -11.60
CA ALA A 586 -21.66 10.00 -10.94
C ALA A 586 -20.35 10.01 -10.12
N LEU A 587 -19.28 10.60 -10.64
CA LEU A 587 -18.01 10.74 -9.92
C LEU A 587 -18.15 11.68 -8.71
N ALA A 588 -18.91 12.77 -8.84
CA ALA A 588 -19.12 13.75 -7.78
C ALA A 588 -19.91 13.18 -6.57
N GLU A 589 -20.65 12.09 -6.75
CA GLU A 589 -21.37 11.42 -5.66
C GLU A 589 -20.50 10.50 -4.82
N LEU A 590 -19.28 10.17 -5.27
CA LEU A 590 -18.39 9.27 -4.55
C LEU A 590 -17.86 9.93 -3.27
N THR A 591 -17.92 9.17 -2.17
CA THR A 591 -17.40 9.58 -0.85
C THR A 591 -16.54 8.48 -0.25
N THR A 592 -15.58 8.86 0.59
CA THR A 592 -14.91 7.89 1.46
C THR A 592 -15.84 7.43 2.57
N TYR A 593 -15.56 6.27 3.17
CA TYR A 593 -16.22 5.78 4.38
C TYR A 593 -15.39 6.07 5.62
N LYS A 594 -16.04 6.06 6.79
CA LYS A 594 -15.33 6.07 8.06
C LYS A 594 -14.64 4.71 8.25
N GLY A 595 -13.34 4.73 8.54
CA GLY A 595 -12.50 3.54 8.62
C GLY A 595 -11.70 3.33 7.32
N ARG A 596 -11.46 2.08 6.93
CA ARG A 596 -10.74 1.79 5.69
C ARG A 596 -11.67 1.96 4.49
N THR A 597 -11.22 2.71 3.52
CA THR A 597 -11.89 2.90 2.23
C THR A 597 -10.98 2.41 1.10
N THR A 598 -11.51 1.63 0.18
CA THR A 598 -10.81 1.23 -1.06
C THR A 598 -11.56 1.74 -2.25
N THR A 599 -10.88 2.53 -3.09
CA THR A 599 -11.37 2.97 -4.40
C THR A 599 -10.74 2.07 -5.45
N THR A 600 -11.56 1.38 -6.22
CA THR A 600 -11.13 0.47 -7.29
C THR A 600 -11.61 1.00 -8.63
N VAL A 601 -10.71 1.05 -9.60
CA VAL A 601 -11.03 1.38 -10.99
C VAL A 601 -11.17 0.08 -11.77
N THR A 602 -12.30 -0.09 -12.45
CA THR A 602 -12.54 -1.20 -13.38
C THR A 602 -12.22 -0.72 -14.78
N ALA A 603 -11.35 -1.42 -15.46
CA ALA A 603 -10.96 -1.13 -16.83
C ALA A 603 -10.77 -2.42 -17.63
N GLU A 604 -10.96 -2.32 -18.95
CA GLU A 604 -10.52 -3.34 -19.91
C GLU A 604 -9.12 -2.97 -20.43
N GLY A 605 -8.31 -3.98 -20.77
CA GLY A 605 -6.92 -3.79 -21.22
C GLY A 605 -5.93 -3.59 -20.07
N PRO A 606 -4.84 -2.83 -20.29
CA PRO A 606 -3.81 -2.57 -19.27
C PRO A 606 -4.37 -1.85 -18.05
N GLU A 607 -3.88 -2.25 -16.88
CA GLU A 607 -4.28 -1.64 -15.61
C GLU A 607 -3.85 -0.17 -15.52
N PRO A 608 -4.76 0.76 -15.19
CA PRO A 608 -4.43 2.18 -14.99
C PRO A 608 -3.66 2.42 -13.69
N ASP A 609 -3.00 3.57 -13.61
CA ASP A 609 -2.55 4.12 -12.35
C ASP A 609 -3.61 5.09 -11.80
N VAL A 610 -3.82 5.04 -10.47
CA VAL A 610 -4.89 5.80 -9.82
C VAL A 610 -4.32 6.69 -8.74
N THR A 611 -4.71 7.97 -8.75
CA THR A 611 -4.45 8.93 -7.69
C THR A 611 -5.77 9.42 -7.12
N LEU A 612 -5.89 9.42 -5.79
CA LEU A 612 -7.08 9.81 -5.08
C LEU A 612 -6.79 10.96 -4.12
N GLU A 613 -7.63 11.97 -4.13
CA GLU A 613 -7.67 13.02 -3.14
C GLU A 613 -9.08 13.12 -2.54
N TYR A 614 -9.18 13.34 -1.24
CA TYR A 614 -10.45 13.60 -0.56
C TYR A 614 -10.30 14.73 0.46
N VAL A 615 -11.41 15.41 0.75
CA VAL A 615 -11.42 16.54 1.69
C VAL A 615 -12.00 16.06 3.01
N GLN A 616 -11.20 16.11 4.07
CA GLN A 616 -11.62 15.78 5.42
C GLN A 616 -12.02 17.05 6.18
N ASP A 617 -13.26 17.09 6.68
CA ASP A 617 -13.69 18.16 7.58
C ASP A 617 -13.10 17.93 8.99
N THR A 618 -12.03 18.63 9.29
CA THR A 618 -11.33 18.52 10.58
C THR A 618 -12.21 18.85 11.78
N ARG A 619 -13.24 19.67 11.64
CA ARG A 619 -14.19 19.96 12.74
C ARG A 619 -15.09 18.76 13.04
N MET A 620 -15.55 18.07 12.00
CA MET A 620 -16.33 16.83 12.16
C MET A 620 -15.49 15.75 12.81
N VAL A 621 -14.24 15.59 12.39
CA VAL A 621 -13.27 14.65 12.99
C VAL A 621 -13.07 14.95 14.49
N ILE A 622 -12.79 16.21 14.83
CA ILE A 622 -12.61 16.63 16.23
C ILE A 622 -13.88 16.42 17.04
N ALA A 623 -15.05 16.71 16.49
CA ALA A 623 -16.33 16.52 17.17
C ALA A 623 -16.60 15.02 17.46
N ASP A 624 -16.30 14.13 16.51
CA ASP A 624 -16.47 12.69 16.68
C ASP A 624 -15.47 12.12 17.71
N LEU A 625 -14.19 12.52 17.61
CA LEU A 625 -13.18 12.14 18.62
C LEU A 625 -13.57 12.62 20.02
N GLN A 626 -14.11 13.83 20.14
CA GLN A 626 -14.60 14.34 21.41
C GLN A 626 -15.79 13.52 21.95
N ALA A 627 -16.69 13.07 21.06
CA ALA A 627 -17.79 12.20 21.44
C ALA A 627 -17.28 10.85 21.96
N GLN A 628 -16.33 10.22 21.26
CA GLN A 628 -15.69 8.96 21.68
C GLN A 628 -14.97 9.11 23.03
N ILE A 629 -14.21 10.19 23.23
CA ILE A 629 -13.56 10.48 24.51
C ILE A 629 -14.59 10.63 25.63
N ASN A 630 -15.72 11.28 25.37
CA ASN A 630 -16.78 11.44 26.33
C ASN A 630 -17.46 10.11 26.69
N GLU A 631 -17.65 9.22 25.71
CA GLU A 631 -18.14 7.86 25.94
C GLU A 631 -17.19 7.07 26.84
N ILE A 632 -15.89 7.09 26.55
CA ILE A 632 -14.85 6.42 27.36
C ILE A 632 -14.83 6.99 28.78
N ARG A 633 -14.89 8.31 28.93
CA ARG A 633 -14.91 9.00 30.26
C ARG A 633 -16.14 8.69 31.08
N ASN A 634 -17.30 8.53 30.44
CA ASN A 634 -18.55 8.24 31.11
C ASN A 634 -18.73 6.75 31.44
N GLY A 635 -17.66 5.95 31.26
CA GLY A 635 -17.64 4.51 31.53
C GLY A 635 -18.58 3.79 30.57
N GLY A 636 -18.19 3.68 29.30
CA GLY A 636 -18.99 2.98 28.31
C GLY A 636 -19.42 1.61 28.82
N THR A 637 -20.67 1.53 29.23
CA THR A 637 -21.38 0.27 29.47
C THR A 637 -21.96 -0.14 28.11
N THR A 638 -21.26 -0.98 27.41
CA THR A 638 -21.84 -1.83 26.37
C THR A 638 -21.57 -3.28 26.70
#